data_1aefeb84e7b02a48a2b681e6e9369026
#
_entry.id   1aefeb84e7b02a48a2b681e6e9369026
#
_cell.length_a   1.000
_cell.length_b   1.000
_cell.length_c   1.000
_cell.angle_alpha   90.00
_cell.angle_beta   90.00
_cell.angle_gamma   90.00
#
_symmetry.space_group_name_H-M   'P 1'
#
loop_
_entity.id
_entity.type
_entity.pdbx_description
1 polymer ?
#
loop_
_entity_poly.entity_id
_entity_poly.type
_entity_poly.pdbx_seq_one_letter_code
_entity_poly.pdbx_strand_id
1 'polypeptide(L)'
;GYDRGTGDTKGANNDRLTLRATNSWKLGQKLSIENMISLINGRDRVFSSTPRYPMIPGGGKNNLYPYASLVDDEGNFLSIPRFYNSSFLERANADGLLDWTYRPLADRDKSTYKSWNRHLYLNFNLHYDILPFLKADVIYGYENSSSKSESLSGEDSFEVRDLINKYTRIVDGAKLYDFPFGAILRNGDNEMQSHRGRVQVSLNKSFGDEHTLNALIGTELYTRNIDQRSSGSYGYNAEVLSRKSVDYNTIYNLYGGLGYGYMTPLDAYSGTLSRTLSMYFNGLYEYKAKYGLSFSARKDAANSFGTNVNSQWNPLWSAGLLWQVAKEKFMQGADWIDYLKLRSTFGYGGVQPAGALNKTVIGYVGNAKYSNLPYALIGSPPNPGLKWETVRTLNFGLDFSIYGGKLIGNIDYYRKKSFDLLSDDPFDPTSGYSLLTKNVGKIATHGIDLTLASNGRFGKGYWQSSINFSYSKNKVTDYRGTIGATSLYLDGGRTLMPLLGKSLYPVFSYKSAGLDPVNGDPRGYKNGEISKDYQVLATDSLQYLNYHGTALPPIYGAWNNTIGYGKFYLDFSLLFKFGHYFKKKSIVYGSLFDSWDGHADFAKRWQQPGDELVTTVPAMQYPNDSNRDLFYQHSSNNIVKGDLIRVQNIRLGYSFAISNSKIKGQLYIGANNVGLIWRKNNENLDPDYLDLPAPRVISVGGNINF
;
A
#
# COMPACT_ATOMS: atom_id res chain seq x y z
N GLY A 1 -10.04 -24.83 -1.08
CA GLY A 1 -8.74 -24.72 -0.38
C GLY A 1 -8.94 -24.34 1.08
N TYR A 2 -8.08 -24.86 1.91
CA TYR A 2 -8.00 -24.47 3.33
C TYR A 2 -6.55 -24.10 3.65
N ASP A 3 -6.35 -22.93 4.23
CA ASP A 3 -5.05 -22.42 4.65
C ASP A 3 -5.11 -22.17 6.17
N ARG A 4 -4.07 -22.56 6.88
CA ARG A 4 -3.86 -22.20 8.28
C ARG A 4 -2.46 -21.66 8.44
N GLY A 5 -2.34 -20.50 9.05
CA GLY A 5 -1.08 -19.82 9.30
C GLY A 5 -0.89 -19.43 10.76
N THR A 6 0.37 -19.30 11.14
CA THR A 6 0.76 -18.64 12.39
C THR A 6 1.44 -17.33 12.05
N GLY A 7 1.10 -16.25 12.75
CA GLY A 7 1.76 -14.96 12.58
C GLY A 7 3.18 -14.92 13.16
N ASP A 8 3.87 -13.83 12.92
CA ASP A 8 5.17 -13.49 13.50
C ASP A 8 5.10 -13.18 14.99
N THR A 9 3.92 -12.87 15.48
CA THR A 9 3.64 -12.60 16.90
C THR A 9 3.18 -13.88 17.59
N LYS A 10 3.78 -14.22 18.73
CA LYS A 10 3.42 -15.40 19.52
C LYS A 10 1.93 -15.42 19.84
N GLY A 11 1.25 -16.53 19.50
CA GLY A 11 -0.18 -16.73 19.69
C GLY A 11 -1.09 -16.12 18.60
N ALA A 12 -0.54 -15.43 17.61
CA ALA A 12 -1.29 -15.00 16.44
C ALA A 12 -1.52 -16.19 15.50
N ASN A 13 -2.75 -16.33 15.03
CA ASN A 13 -3.11 -17.34 14.03
C ASN A 13 -4.15 -16.82 13.06
N ASN A 14 -4.17 -17.42 11.87
CA ASN A 14 -5.17 -17.17 10.86
C ASN A 14 -5.60 -18.47 10.20
N ASP A 15 -6.89 -18.55 9.87
CA ASP A 15 -7.48 -19.65 9.13
C ASP A 15 -8.26 -19.10 7.94
N ARG A 16 -8.17 -19.74 6.78
CA ARG A 16 -8.91 -19.35 5.58
C ARG A 16 -9.44 -20.56 4.83
N LEU A 17 -10.76 -20.60 4.62
CA LEU A 17 -11.43 -21.56 3.75
C LEU A 17 -11.85 -20.86 2.45
N THR A 18 -11.48 -21.44 1.32
CA THR A 18 -11.89 -20.96 -0.01
C THR A 18 -12.64 -22.06 -0.75
N LEU A 19 -13.88 -21.78 -1.11
CA LEU A 19 -14.73 -22.63 -1.94
C LEU A 19 -15.02 -21.91 -3.24
N ARG A 20 -14.82 -22.59 -4.37
CA ARG A 20 -15.14 -22.05 -5.68
C ARG A 20 -15.82 -23.11 -6.52
N ALA A 21 -16.95 -22.78 -7.12
CA ALA A 21 -17.68 -23.60 -8.08
C ALA A 21 -17.92 -22.78 -9.35
N THR A 22 -17.66 -23.40 -10.48
CA THR A 22 -17.96 -22.82 -11.80
C THR A 22 -18.72 -23.86 -12.59
N ASN A 23 -19.87 -23.49 -13.12
CA ASN A 23 -20.73 -24.36 -13.91
C ASN A 23 -21.07 -23.67 -15.23
N SER A 24 -21.19 -24.47 -16.28
CA SER A 24 -21.62 -23.99 -17.60
C SER A 24 -22.67 -24.96 -18.14
N TRP A 25 -23.80 -24.44 -18.56
CA TRP A 25 -24.88 -25.18 -19.15
C TRP A 25 -25.21 -24.65 -20.54
N LYS A 26 -25.38 -25.57 -21.48
CA LYS A 26 -25.92 -25.26 -22.82
C LYS A 26 -27.38 -25.59 -22.84
N LEU A 27 -28.25 -24.63 -23.04
CA LEU A 27 -29.70 -24.76 -23.14
C LEU A 27 -30.10 -24.67 -24.61
N GLY A 28 -30.09 -25.81 -25.29
CA GLY A 28 -30.27 -25.89 -26.74
C GLY A 28 -29.03 -25.46 -27.52
N GLN A 29 -29.23 -24.96 -28.76
CA GLN A 29 -28.12 -24.63 -29.67
C GLN A 29 -27.63 -23.18 -29.53
N LYS A 30 -28.43 -22.30 -28.96
CA LYS A 30 -28.19 -20.86 -29.00
C LYS A 30 -27.97 -20.21 -27.63
N LEU A 31 -28.35 -20.87 -26.56
CA LEU A 31 -28.31 -20.30 -25.22
C LEU A 31 -27.32 -21.08 -24.35
N SER A 32 -26.39 -20.35 -23.72
CA SER A 32 -25.55 -20.92 -22.68
C SER A 32 -25.54 -20.01 -21.44
N ILE A 33 -25.48 -20.65 -20.28
CA ILE A 33 -25.44 -20.01 -18.98
C ILE A 33 -24.16 -20.45 -18.28
N GLU A 34 -23.39 -19.50 -17.83
CA GLU A 34 -22.24 -19.76 -16.97
C GLU A 34 -22.44 -19.05 -15.63
N ASN A 35 -22.19 -19.78 -14.57
CA ASN A 35 -22.16 -19.19 -13.24
C ASN A 35 -20.88 -19.54 -12.50
N MET A 36 -20.44 -18.61 -11.69
CA MET A 36 -19.34 -18.80 -10.76
C MET A 36 -19.76 -18.32 -9.37
N ILE A 37 -19.56 -19.20 -8.39
CA ILE A 37 -19.75 -18.90 -6.97
C ILE A 37 -18.38 -19.05 -6.31
N SER A 38 -17.94 -18.02 -5.60
CA SER A 38 -16.73 -18.06 -4.78
C SER A 38 -17.07 -17.58 -3.38
N LEU A 39 -16.77 -18.42 -2.40
CA LEU A 39 -16.92 -18.12 -0.98
C LEU A 39 -15.57 -18.22 -0.30
N ILE A 40 -15.17 -17.17 0.39
CA ILE A 40 -13.99 -17.14 1.22
C ILE A 40 -14.42 -16.80 2.64
N ASN A 41 -14.04 -17.64 3.59
CA ASN A 41 -14.16 -17.36 5.01
C ASN A 41 -12.79 -17.33 5.65
N GLY A 42 -12.45 -16.23 6.28
CA GLY A 42 -11.20 -16.05 7.02
C GLY A 42 -11.48 -15.77 8.50
N ARG A 43 -10.56 -16.17 9.34
CA ARG A 43 -10.59 -15.85 10.77
C ARG A 43 -9.16 -15.57 11.21
N ASP A 44 -9.00 -14.43 11.87
CA ASP A 44 -7.72 -14.00 12.45
C ASP A 44 -7.88 -13.80 13.94
N ARG A 45 -6.82 -14.11 14.68
CA ARG A 45 -6.69 -13.83 16.10
C ARG A 45 -5.30 -13.35 16.41
N VAL A 46 -5.21 -12.22 17.12
CA VAL A 46 -3.94 -11.68 17.63
C VAL A 46 -4.14 -11.13 19.03
N PHE A 47 -3.04 -10.97 19.77
CA PHE A 47 -3.04 -10.21 21.01
C PHE A 47 -2.84 -8.73 20.69
N SER A 48 -3.79 -7.88 21.08
CA SER A 48 -3.82 -6.46 20.68
C SER A 48 -2.83 -5.60 21.47
N SER A 49 -2.43 -6.03 22.67
CA SER A 49 -1.46 -5.34 23.52
C SER A 49 -0.02 -5.87 23.39
N THR A 50 0.27 -6.65 22.33
CA THR A 50 1.62 -7.17 22.09
C THR A 50 2.66 -6.06 22.06
N PRO A 51 3.70 -6.09 22.89
CA PRO A 51 4.78 -5.11 22.86
C PRO A 51 5.49 -5.11 21.50
N ARG A 52 5.72 -3.93 20.96
CA ARG A 52 6.44 -3.72 19.68
C ARG A 52 7.61 -2.78 19.92
N TYR A 53 8.70 -2.99 19.19
CA TYR A 53 9.80 -2.04 19.15
C TYR A 53 9.54 -0.98 18.07
N PRO A 54 9.84 0.31 18.28
CA PRO A 54 10.26 0.88 19.58
C PRO A 54 9.11 0.88 20.60
N MET A 55 9.45 0.61 21.88
CA MET A 55 8.48 0.76 22.96
C MET A 55 8.51 2.20 23.46
N ILE A 56 7.40 2.91 23.25
CA ILE A 56 7.25 4.30 23.67
C ILE A 56 6.78 4.35 25.11
N PRO A 57 7.64 4.80 26.05
CA PRO A 57 7.29 4.84 27.46
C PRO A 57 6.36 5.99 27.86
N GLY A 58 6.15 6.96 26.98
CA GLY A 58 5.42 8.20 27.29
C GLY A 58 6.32 9.30 27.87
N GLY A 59 5.73 10.39 28.30
CA GLY A 59 6.48 11.54 28.86
C GLY A 59 7.44 12.22 27.88
N GLY A 60 7.12 12.21 26.57
CA GLY A 60 7.97 12.79 25.54
C GLY A 60 9.14 11.92 25.08
N LYS A 61 9.28 10.71 25.62
CA LYS A 61 10.34 9.78 25.22
C LYS A 61 9.85 8.85 24.10
N ASN A 62 10.67 8.63 23.08
CA ASN A 62 10.36 7.77 21.95
C ASN A 62 10.81 6.32 22.15
N ASN A 63 11.77 6.09 23.04
CA ASN A 63 12.30 4.76 23.37
C ASN A 63 12.49 4.57 24.86
N LEU A 64 12.67 3.31 25.27
CA LEU A 64 13.17 2.98 26.60
C LEU A 64 14.64 3.37 26.73
N TYR A 65 15.07 3.64 27.96
CA TYR A 65 16.49 3.81 28.25
C TYR A 65 17.31 2.57 27.87
N PRO A 66 18.59 2.71 27.47
CA PRO A 66 19.34 1.62 26.81
C PRO A 66 19.53 0.35 27.64
N TYR A 67 19.49 0.45 28.97
CA TYR A 67 19.64 -0.67 29.91
C TYR A 67 18.32 -1.13 30.55
N ALA A 68 17.19 -0.82 29.90
CA ALA A 68 15.89 -1.31 30.34
C ALA A 68 15.81 -2.84 30.20
N SER A 69 15.37 -3.53 31.21
CA SER A 69 15.01 -4.94 31.17
C SER A 69 13.49 -5.11 31.32
N LEU A 70 12.93 -6.11 30.64
CA LEU A 70 11.51 -6.45 30.72
C LEU A 70 11.27 -7.64 31.65
N VAL A 71 12.35 -8.34 32.04
CA VAL A 71 12.35 -9.46 32.99
C VAL A 71 13.55 -9.32 33.91
N ASP A 72 13.41 -9.78 35.13
CA ASP A 72 14.53 -9.96 36.05
C ASP A 72 15.25 -11.31 35.85
N ASP A 73 16.27 -11.59 36.64
CA ASP A 73 17.06 -12.81 36.55
C ASP A 73 16.25 -14.07 36.94
N GLU A 74 15.17 -13.91 37.72
CA GLU A 74 14.22 -14.94 38.08
C GLU A 74 13.11 -15.15 37.05
N GLY A 75 13.04 -14.31 36.04
CA GLY A 75 12.05 -14.36 34.96
C GLY A 75 10.72 -13.64 35.26
N ASN A 76 10.65 -12.84 36.35
CA ASN A 76 9.49 -12.02 36.65
C ASN A 76 9.39 -10.81 35.69
N PHE A 77 8.19 -10.40 35.35
CA PHE A 77 7.98 -9.29 34.46
C PHE A 77 8.18 -7.95 35.16
N LEU A 78 9.14 -7.17 34.65
CA LEU A 78 9.46 -5.84 35.17
C LEU A 78 8.54 -4.77 34.58
N SER A 79 8.31 -3.73 35.39
CA SER A 79 7.60 -2.52 34.94
C SER A 79 8.54 -1.55 34.24
N ILE A 80 7.98 -0.85 33.26
CA ILE A 80 8.65 0.26 32.57
C ILE A 80 7.84 1.56 32.73
N PRO A 81 8.49 2.73 32.68
CA PRO A 81 7.78 4.01 32.67
C PRO A 81 6.81 4.08 31.50
N ARG A 82 5.56 4.49 31.77
CA ARG A 82 4.57 4.79 30.75
C ARG A 82 3.61 5.88 31.27
N PHE A 83 3.54 7.02 30.58
CA PHE A 83 2.72 8.18 30.88
C PHE A 83 3.02 8.90 32.20
N TYR A 84 3.38 8.20 33.27
CA TYR A 84 3.53 8.75 34.63
C TYR A 84 4.91 8.48 35.20
N ASN A 85 5.42 9.41 36.01
CA ASN A 85 6.67 9.23 36.75
C ASN A 85 6.46 8.38 38.01
N SER A 86 7.58 7.90 38.60
CA SER A 86 7.55 7.00 39.78
C SER A 86 6.86 7.63 40.99
N SER A 87 7.16 8.89 41.27
CA SER A 87 6.56 9.59 42.43
C SER A 87 5.05 9.79 42.31
N PHE A 88 4.54 9.96 41.06
CA PHE A 88 3.11 9.97 40.84
C PHE A 88 2.47 8.60 41.07
N LEU A 89 3.12 7.52 40.61
CA LEU A 89 2.64 6.17 40.78
C LEU A 89 2.70 5.73 42.26
N GLU A 90 3.72 6.13 42.98
CA GLU A 90 3.88 5.88 44.45
C GLU A 90 2.76 6.55 45.23
N ARG A 91 2.45 7.81 44.93
CA ARG A 91 1.33 8.54 45.53
C ARG A 91 -0.01 7.87 45.21
N ALA A 92 -0.24 7.50 43.97
CA ALA A 92 -1.47 6.82 43.55
C ALA A 92 -1.64 5.46 44.28
N ASN A 93 -0.54 4.74 44.50
CA ASN A 93 -0.54 3.48 45.28
C ASN A 93 -0.82 3.74 46.77
N ALA A 94 -0.24 4.80 47.37
CA ALA A 94 -0.50 5.20 48.73
C ALA A 94 -1.98 5.59 48.96
N ASP A 95 -2.61 6.24 47.93
CA ASP A 95 -4.03 6.54 47.92
C ASP A 95 -4.91 5.30 47.66
N GLY A 96 -4.29 4.13 47.49
CA GLY A 96 -4.96 2.83 47.31
C GLY A 96 -5.69 2.67 45.96
N LEU A 97 -5.20 3.29 44.90
CA LEU A 97 -5.67 3.05 43.55
C LEU A 97 -5.20 1.68 43.03
N LEU A 98 -5.73 1.23 41.89
CA LEU A 98 -5.28 0.00 41.25
C LEU A 98 -3.80 0.11 40.88
N ASP A 99 -3.08 -1.04 40.83
CA ASP A 99 -1.69 -1.07 40.35
C ASP A 99 -1.61 -0.37 38.97
N TRP A 100 -0.96 0.79 38.92
CA TRP A 100 -0.85 1.61 37.75
C TRP A 100 0.47 1.46 37.01
N THR A 101 1.26 0.49 37.39
CA THR A 101 2.51 0.17 36.71
C THR A 101 2.22 -0.54 35.39
N TYR A 102 3.05 -0.26 34.37
CA TYR A 102 2.97 -0.92 33.07
C TYR A 102 4.04 -2.01 32.96
N ARG A 103 3.61 -3.26 32.83
CA ARG A 103 4.47 -4.42 32.57
C ARG A 103 4.14 -4.98 31.20
N PRO A 104 4.90 -4.62 30.13
CA PRO A 104 4.53 -4.95 28.74
C PRO A 104 4.28 -6.43 28.49
N LEU A 105 5.13 -7.30 29.10
CA LEU A 105 5.03 -8.75 28.91
C LEU A 105 3.86 -9.37 29.70
N ALA A 106 3.53 -8.82 30.87
CA ALA A 106 2.36 -9.25 31.64
C ALA A 106 1.05 -8.77 30.98
N ASP A 107 1.07 -7.61 30.33
CA ASP A 107 -0.11 -7.00 29.69
C ASP A 107 -0.44 -7.63 28.33
N ARG A 108 0.51 -8.34 27.71
CA ARG A 108 0.40 -8.90 26.36
C ARG A 108 -0.88 -9.71 26.15
N ASP A 109 -1.15 -10.64 27.05
CA ASP A 109 -2.23 -11.62 26.91
C ASP A 109 -3.57 -11.11 27.50
N LYS A 110 -3.58 -9.87 28.06
CA LYS A 110 -4.75 -9.24 28.68
C LYS A 110 -5.71 -8.59 27.68
N SER A 111 -5.28 -8.45 26.44
CA SER A 111 -6.11 -7.87 25.38
C SER A 111 -6.04 -8.73 24.11
N THR A 112 -7.19 -8.97 23.49
CA THR A 112 -7.30 -9.80 22.30
C THR A 112 -8.01 -9.05 21.18
N TYR A 113 -7.60 -9.35 19.96
CA TYR A 113 -8.29 -8.91 18.76
C TYR A 113 -8.62 -10.12 17.89
N LYS A 114 -9.86 -10.24 17.49
CA LYS A 114 -10.35 -11.27 16.58
C LYS A 114 -11.02 -10.61 15.39
N SER A 115 -10.85 -11.18 14.20
CA SER A 115 -11.60 -10.77 13.02
C SER A 115 -12.15 -11.97 12.27
N TRP A 116 -13.32 -11.76 11.67
CA TRP A 116 -14.02 -12.73 10.83
C TRP A 116 -14.31 -12.04 9.51
N ASN A 117 -13.73 -12.58 8.44
CA ASN A 117 -13.82 -12.04 7.10
C ASN A 117 -14.61 -13.03 6.23
N ARG A 118 -15.71 -12.60 5.65
CA ARG A 118 -16.47 -13.37 4.69
C ARG A 118 -16.56 -12.60 3.38
N HIS A 119 -16.20 -13.26 2.29
CA HIS A 119 -16.33 -12.70 0.96
C HIS A 119 -17.10 -13.67 0.07
N LEU A 120 -18.25 -13.24 -0.43
CA LEU A 120 -19.09 -13.95 -1.38
C LEU A 120 -19.04 -13.22 -2.72
N TYR A 121 -18.67 -13.91 -3.77
CA TYR A 121 -18.73 -13.42 -5.13
C TYR A 121 -19.57 -14.36 -5.98
N LEU A 122 -20.61 -13.81 -6.62
CA LEU A 122 -21.47 -14.47 -7.57
C LEU A 122 -21.30 -13.81 -8.92
N ASN A 123 -21.09 -14.61 -9.96
CA ASN A 123 -21.10 -14.12 -11.33
C ASN A 123 -21.99 -15.01 -12.18
N PHE A 124 -22.91 -14.41 -12.90
CA PHE A 124 -23.86 -15.05 -13.78
C PHE A 124 -23.73 -14.44 -15.17
N ASN A 125 -23.44 -15.28 -16.17
CA ASN A 125 -23.28 -14.88 -17.56
C ASN A 125 -24.32 -15.63 -18.39
N LEU A 126 -25.13 -14.91 -19.12
CA LEU A 126 -26.05 -15.44 -20.09
C LEU A 126 -25.53 -15.09 -21.48
N HIS A 127 -25.22 -16.09 -22.28
CA HIS A 127 -24.76 -15.94 -23.67
C HIS A 127 -25.84 -16.43 -24.61
N TYR A 128 -26.22 -15.60 -25.58
CA TYR A 128 -27.21 -15.93 -26.60
C TYR A 128 -26.64 -15.72 -28.00
N ASP A 129 -26.56 -16.80 -28.79
CA ASP A 129 -26.13 -16.76 -30.18
C ASP A 129 -27.32 -16.31 -31.05
N ILE A 130 -27.42 -15.00 -31.35
CA ILE A 130 -28.47 -14.42 -32.20
C ILE A 130 -28.32 -14.99 -33.63
N LEU A 131 -27.08 -14.87 -34.12
CA LEU A 131 -26.64 -15.40 -35.43
C LEU A 131 -25.27 -16.05 -35.23
N PRO A 132 -24.77 -16.88 -36.17
CA PRO A 132 -23.45 -17.50 -36.03
C PRO A 132 -22.28 -16.50 -35.81
N PHE A 133 -22.48 -15.27 -36.25
CA PHE A 133 -21.49 -14.20 -36.16
C PHE A 133 -21.87 -13.06 -35.16
N LEU A 134 -23.03 -13.16 -34.51
CA LEU A 134 -23.58 -12.11 -33.63
C LEU A 134 -24.05 -12.76 -32.32
N LYS A 135 -23.47 -12.33 -31.21
CA LYS A 135 -23.77 -12.82 -29.86
C LYS A 135 -24.19 -11.67 -28.96
N ALA A 136 -25.12 -11.96 -28.06
CA ALA A 136 -25.49 -11.06 -26.98
C ALA A 136 -25.11 -11.69 -25.64
N ASP A 137 -24.54 -10.92 -24.76
CA ASP A 137 -24.17 -11.35 -23.42
C ASP A 137 -24.83 -10.44 -22.39
N VAL A 138 -25.42 -11.05 -21.36
CA VAL A 138 -25.89 -10.37 -20.17
C VAL A 138 -25.10 -10.93 -18.99
N ILE A 139 -24.37 -10.06 -18.32
CA ILE A 139 -23.49 -10.42 -17.21
C ILE A 139 -23.99 -9.71 -15.97
N TYR A 140 -24.19 -10.49 -14.91
CA TYR A 140 -24.52 -9.95 -13.60
C TYR A 140 -23.52 -10.45 -12.57
N GLY A 141 -22.87 -9.53 -11.87
CA GLY A 141 -21.96 -9.79 -10.76
C GLY A 141 -22.52 -9.24 -9.46
N TYR A 142 -22.51 -10.06 -8.43
CA TYR A 142 -22.81 -9.66 -7.05
C TYR A 142 -21.62 -9.98 -6.16
N GLU A 143 -21.22 -9.02 -5.34
CA GLU A 143 -20.17 -9.20 -4.36
C GLU A 143 -20.63 -8.68 -3.01
N ASN A 144 -20.46 -9.51 -1.97
CA ASN A 144 -20.66 -9.12 -0.59
C ASN A 144 -19.41 -9.47 0.21
N SER A 145 -18.81 -8.47 0.84
CA SER A 145 -17.68 -8.64 1.75
C SER A 145 -18.08 -8.11 3.12
N SER A 146 -18.02 -8.96 4.12
CA SER A 146 -18.31 -8.63 5.52
C SER A 146 -17.06 -8.91 6.35
N SER A 147 -16.59 -7.91 7.08
CA SER A 147 -15.51 -8.01 8.05
C SER A 147 -16.01 -7.58 9.42
N LYS A 148 -16.08 -8.54 10.34
CA LYS A 148 -16.43 -8.29 11.74
C LYS A 148 -15.17 -8.36 12.59
N SER A 149 -15.03 -7.45 13.53
CA SER A 149 -13.93 -7.47 14.48
C SER A 149 -14.42 -7.31 15.91
N GLU A 150 -13.70 -7.95 16.82
CA GLU A 150 -13.89 -7.86 18.26
C GLU A 150 -12.53 -7.58 18.89
N SER A 151 -12.44 -6.47 19.65
CA SER A 151 -11.28 -6.13 20.47
C SER A 151 -11.74 -6.11 21.92
N LEU A 152 -11.15 -6.96 22.74
CA LEU A 152 -11.43 -7.06 24.16
C LEU A 152 -10.18 -6.68 24.95
N SER A 153 -10.24 -5.58 25.70
CA SER A 153 -9.24 -5.21 26.71
C SER A 153 -9.76 -5.68 28.08
N GLY A 154 -9.08 -6.69 28.63
CA GLY A 154 -9.48 -7.28 29.90
C GLY A 154 -9.42 -6.29 31.07
N GLU A 155 -10.18 -6.54 32.13
CA GLU A 155 -10.28 -5.67 33.30
C GLU A 155 -8.93 -5.40 33.96
N ASP A 156 -8.04 -6.39 33.95
CA ASP A 156 -6.68 -6.31 34.50
C ASP A 156 -5.62 -5.82 33.49
N SER A 157 -6.03 -5.43 32.26
CA SER A 157 -5.13 -4.79 31.30
C SER A 157 -4.71 -3.40 31.77
N PHE A 158 -3.53 -2.97 31.34
CA PHE A 158 -3.06 -1.61 31.65
C PHE A 158 -4.04 -0.53 31.17
N GLU A 159 -4.62 -0.70 29.98
CA GLU A 159 -5.58 0.26 29.41
C GLU A 159 -6.79 0.45 30.34
N VAL A 160 -7.37 -0.61 30.85
CA VAL A 160 -8.55 -0.53 31.71
C VAL A 160 -8.18 0.03 33.09
N ARG A 161 -7.09 -0.45 33.70
CA ARG A 161 -6.60 0.06 34.99
C ARG A 161 -6.24 1.56 34.90
N ASP A 162 -5.64 1.99 33.80
CA ASP A 162 -5.33 3.41 33.53
C ASP A 162 -6.61 4.27 33.52
N LEU A 163 -7.65 3.83 32.82
CA LEU A 163 -8.91 4.55 32.75
C LEU A 163 -9.63 4.57 34.10
N ILE A 164 -9.71 3.44 34.80
CA ILE A 164 -10.33 3.39 36.14
C ILE A 164 -9.62 4.37 37.07
N ASN A 165 -8.30 4.30 37.17
CA ASN A 165 -7.53 5.17 38.06
C ASN A 165 -7.62 6.64 37.65
N LYS A 166 -7.52 6.94 36.37
CA LYS A 166 -7.59 8.29 35.82
C LYS A 166 -8.92 9.00 36.14
N TYR A 167 -10.03 8.25 36.09
CA TYR A 167 -11.37 8.76 36.41
C TYR A 167 -11.80 8.47 37.86
N THR A 168 -10.85 8.20 38.77
CA THR A 168 -11.13 8.06 40.20
C THR A 168 -10.96 9.40 40.90
N ARG A 169 -11.94 9.79 41.68
CA ARG A 169 -11.90 10.97 42.56
C ARG A 169 -11.76 10.53 44.02
N ILE A 170 -10.99 11.26 44.78
CA ILE A 170 -10.87 11.06 46.23
C ILE A 170 -11.61 12.24 46.87
N VAL A 171 -12.71 11.95 47.58
CA VAL A 171 -13.54 12.92 48.29
C VAL A 171 -13.65 12.45 49.72
N ASP A 172 -13.20 13.28 50.65
CA ASP A 172 -13.22 13.00 52.12
C ASP A 172 -12.58 11.64 52.46
N GLY A 173 -11.50 11.27 51.74
CA GLY A 173 -10.78 10.01 51.91
C GLY A 173 -11.46 8.80 51.25
N ALA A 174 -12.64 8.94 50.69
CA ALA A 174 -13.36 7.91 49.93
C ALA A 174 -13.05 7.96 48.45
N LYS A 175 -12.88 6.80 47.82
CA LYS A 175 -12.67 6.66 46.37
C LYS A 175 -13.99 6.57 45.66
N LEU A 176 -14.21 7.49 44.73
CA LEU A 176 -15.37 7.51 43.83
C LEU A 176 -14.87 7.15 42.41
N TYR A 177 -15.28 5.99 41.93
CA TYR A 177 -14.92 5.49 40.62
C TYR A 177 -15.96 5.92 39.59
N ASP A 178 -15.66 6.97 38.83
CA ASP A 178 -16.54 7.45 37.75
C ASP A 178 -16.46 6.53 36.51
N PHE A 179 -15.32 5.90 36.28
CA PHE A 179 -15.18 4.87 35.25
C PHE A 179 -15.55 3.49 35.78
N PRO A 180 -16.38 2.70 35.05
CA PRO A 180 -16.85 1.43 35.53
C PRO A 180 -15.79 0.32 35.51
N PHE A 181 -15.76 -0.52 36.55
CA PHE A 181 -15.00 -1.76 36.55
C PHE A 181 -15.55 -2.76 35.53
N GLY A 182 -14.67 -3.54 34.93
CA GLY A 182 -14.92 -4.53 33.88
C GLY A 182 -14.11 -4.22 32.62
N ALA A 183 -14.15 -5.13 31.67
CA ALA A 183 -13.42 -5.04 30.43
C ALA A 183 -13.93 -3.91 29.51
N ILE A 184 -13.14 -3.54 28.52
CA ILE A 184 -13.58 -2.70 27.40
C ILE A 184 -13.76 -3.59 26.18
N LEU A 185 -15.00 -3.68 25.68
CA LEU A 185 -15.30 -4.39 24.44
C LEU A 185 -15.50 -3.37 23.31
N ARG A 186 -14.82 -3.59 22.19
CA ARG A 186 -15.01 -2.83 20.95
C ARG A 186 -15.34 -3.78 19.80
N ASN A 187 -16.41 -3.48 19.10
CA ASN A 187 -16.85 -4.22 17.92
C ASN A 187 -16.75 -3.33 16.68
N GLY A 188 -16.27 -3.90 15.60
CA GLY A 188 -16.29 -3.28 14.28
C GLY A 188 -17.06 -4.17 13.30
N ASP A 189 -17.90 -3.56 12.49
CA ASP A 189 -18.63 -4.22 11.41
C ASP A 189 -18.45 -3.38 10.14
N ASN A 190 -17.87 -3.99 9.12
CA ASN A 190 -17.65 -3.36 7.82
C ASN A 190 -18.28 -4.26 6.76
N GLU A 191 -19.33 -3.77 6.11
CA GLU A 191 -20.03 -4.48 5.07
C GLU A 191 -19.91 -3.73 3.74
N MET A 192 -19.47 -4.44 2.70
CA MET A 192 -19.41 -3.95 1.34
C MET A 192 -20.31 -4.81 0.47
N GLN A 193 -21.22 -4.16 -0.26
CA GLN A 193 -22.07 -4.78 -1.26
C GLN A 193 -21.83 -4.12 -2.60
N SER A 194 -21.63 -4.92 -3.65
CA SER A 194 -21.54 -4.39 -5.01
C SER A 194 -22.41 -5.19 -5.99
N HIS A 195 -22.96 -4.44 -6.94
CA HIS A 195 -23.74 -4.98 -8.05
C HIS A 195 -23.13 -4.47 -9.35
N ARG A 196 -22.92 -5.38 -10.28
CA ARG A 196 -22.46 -5.06 -11.63
C ARG A 196 -23.42 -5.69 -12.63
N GLY A 197 -24.06 -4.87 -13.43
CA GLY A 197 -24.86 -5.31 -14.57
C GLY A 197 -24.22 -4.88 -15.87
N ARG A 198 -24.01 -5.80 -16.81
CA ARG A 198 -23.43 -5.51 -18.11
C ARG A 198 -24.26 -6.17 -19.19
N VAL A 199 -24.55 -5.42 -20.24
CA VAL A 199 -25.15 -5.94 -21.47
C VAL A 199 -24.23 -5.58 -22.63
N GLN A 200 -23.88 -6.56 -23.45
CA GLN A 200 -23.04 -6.35 -24.62
C GLN A 200 -23.47 -7.19 -25.79
N VAL A 201 -23.19 -6.69 -26.98
CA VAL A 201 -23.36 -7.40 -28.25
C VAL A 201 -22.01 -7.48 -28.93
N SER A 202 -21.60 -8.67 -29.33
CA SER A 202 -20.35 -8.95 -30.00
C SER A 202 -20.61 -9.50 -31.42
N LEU A 203 -19.88 -8.95 -32.37
CA LEU A 203 -19.86 -9.34 -33.77
C LEU A 203 -18.51 -9.97 -34.09
N ASN A 204 -18.49 -11.17 -34.65
CA ASN A 204 -17.30 -11.78 -35.23
C ASN A 204 -17.67 -12.32 -36.60
N LYS A 205 -17.26 -11.62 -37.67
CA LYS A 205 -17.66 -11.94 -39.01
C LYS A 205 -16.50 -11.84 -39.98
N SER A 206 -16.33 -12.91 -40.78
CA SER A 206 -15.47 -12.89 -41.95
C SER A 206 -16.27 -12.62 -43.20
N PHE A 207 -15.75 -11.78 -44.08
CA PHE A 207 -16.32 -11.42 -45.41
C PHE A 207 -15.32 -11.95 -46.45
N GLY A 208 -15.67 -13.10 -47.06
CA GLY A 208 -14.73 -13.87 -47.87
C GLY A 208 -13.54 -14.33 -46.97
N ASP A 209 -12.44 -14.70 -47.63
CA ASP A 209 -11.24 -15.22 -46.99
C ASP A 209 -10.25 -14.12 -46.53
N GLU A 210 -10.49 -12.89 -46.87
CA GLU A 210 -9.54 -11.79 -46.68
C GLU A 210 -9.90 -10.82 -45.57
N HIS A 211 -11.17 -10.67 -45.21
CA HIS A 211 -11.65 -9.63 -44.32
C HIS A 211 -12.27 -10.23 -43.05
N THR A 212 -11.80 -9.84 -41.91
CA THR A 212 -12.39 -10.23 -40.59
C THR A 212 -12.70 -8.98 -39.78
N LEU A 213 -13.92 -8.89 -39.26
CA LEU A 213 -14.39 -7.84 -38.38
C LEU A 213 -14.78 -8.44 -37.03
N ASN A 214 -14.08 -8.04 -35.96
CA ASN A 214 -14.46 -8.28 -34.59
C ASN A 214 -14.90 -6.97 -33.97
N ALA A 215 -16.10 -6.88 -33.45
CA ALA A 215 -16.58 -5.67 -32.81
C ALA A 215 -17.45 -6.04 -31.59
N LEU A 216 -17.44 -5.18 -30.59
CA LEU A 216 -18.37 -5.28 -29.47
C LEU A 216 -18.82 -3.88 -29.05
N ILE A 217 -20.09 -3.80 -28.63
CA ILE A 217 -20.68 -2.62 -28.00
C ILE A 217 -21.42 -3.05 -26.75
N GLY A 218 -21.32 -2.26 -25.70
CA GLY A 218 -21.98 -2.60 -24.45
C GLY A 218 -22.17 -1.43 -23.51
N THR A 219 -22.95 -1.71 -22.48
CA THR A 219 -23.16 -0.81 -21.34
C THR A 219 -22.98 -1.57 -20.03
N GLU A 220 -22.48 -0.89 -19.03
CA GLU A 220 -22.23 -1.42 -17.68
C GLU A 220 -22.72 -0.44 -16.63
N LEU A 221 -23.47 -0.94 -15.67
CA LEU A 221 -23.84 -0.25 -14.44
C LEU A 221 -23.14 -0.94 -13.27
N TYR A 222 -22.40 -0.16 -12.50
CA TYR A 222 -21.74 -0.63 -11.27
C TYR A 222 -22.18 0.20 -10.08
N THR A 223 -22.61 -0.46 -9.02
CA THR A 223 -22.97 0.17 -7.74
C THR A 223 -22.19 -0.53 -6.64
N ARG A 224 -21.60 0.23 -5.74
CA ARG A 224 -20.90 -0.25 -4.55
C ARG A 224 -21.34 0.56 -3.33
N ASN A 225 -21.83 -0.12 -2.32
CA ASN A 225 -22.14 0.43 -1.00
C ASN A 225 -21.18 -0.15 0.03
N ILE A 226 -20.65 0.70 0.89
CA ILE A 226 -19.82 0.31 2.04
C ILE A 226 -20.46 0.95 3.28
N ASP A 227 -20.82 0.14 4.25
CA ASP A 227 -21.31 0.54 5.55
C ASP A 227 -20.32 0.10 6.63
N GLN A 228 -19.88 1.04 7.43
CA GLN A 228 -18.97 0.80 8.54
C GLN A 228 -19.61 1.23 9.84
N ARG A 229 -19.58 0.35 10.83
CA ARG A 229 -20.10 0.60 12.15
C ARG A 229 -19.06 0.16 13.17
N SER A 230 -18.80 1.00 14.14
CA SER A 230 -18.11 0.62 15.36
C SER A 230 -19.03 0.84 16.53
N SER A 231 -18.95 -0.05 17.50
CA SER A 231 -19.68 0.08 18.76
C SER A 231 -18.81 -0.46 19.90
N GLY A 232 -19.06 -0.01 21.08
CA GLY A 232 -18.31 -0.50 22.21
C GLY A 232 -19.03 -0.36 23.54
N SER A 233 -18.44 -0.96 24.56
CA SER A 233 -18.97 -0.97 25.90
C SER A 233 -17.84 -0.91 26.92
N TYR A 234 -18.02 -0.06 27.90
CA TYR A 234 -17.21 0.01 29.12
C TYR A 234 -17.84 -0.84 30.22
N GLY A 235 -17.00 -1.35 31.13
CA GLY A 235 -17.48 -2.19 32.23
C GLY A 235 -18.12 -3.49 31.74
N TYR A 236 -17.60 -4.05 30.65
CA TYR A 236 -18.09 -5.29 30.08
C TYR A 236 -17.68 -6.51 30.91
N ASN A 237 -18.62 -7.38 31.19
CA ASN A 237 -18.37 -8.68 31.82
C ASN A 237 -18.67 -9.78 30.78
N ALA A 238 -17.64 -10.53 30.43
CA ALA A 238 -17.73 -11.59 29.40
C ALA A 238 -18.50 -12.84 29.86
N GLU A 239 -18.57 -13.09 31.18
CA GLU A 239 -19.24 -14.27 31.75
C GLU A 239 -20.76 -14.16 31.69
N VAL A 240 -21.28 -12.96 31.99
CA VAL A 240 -22.71 -12.70 32.04
C VAL A 240 -23.20 -11.79 30.90
N LEU A 241 -22.31 -11.43 29.97
CA LEU A 241 -22.59 -10.60 28.80
C LEU A 241 -23.24 -9.25 29.15
N SER A 242 -22.88 -8.69 30.31
CA SER A 242 -23.44 -7.42 30.78
C SER A 242 -22.46 -6.26 30.51
N ARG A 243 -22.98 -5.05 30.52
CA ARG A 243 -22.22 -3.80 30.41
C ARG A 243 -22.73 -2.76 31.41
N LYS A 244 -21.89 -1.79 31.74
CA LYS A 244 -22.30 -0.67 32.60
C LYS A 244 -22.57 0.57 31.75
N SER A 245 -23.51 1.39 32.19
CA SER A 245 -23.81 2.69 31.56
C SER A 245 -22.71 3.68 31.93
N VAL A 246 -22.37 4.56 30.98
CA VAL A 246 -21.37 5.61 31.12
C VAL A 246 -21.96 6.91 30.64
N ASP A 247 -21.71 8.01 31.36
CA ASP A 247 -22.11 9.35 30.96
C ASP A 247 -20.95 9.97 30.11
N TYR A 248 -21.21 10.18 28.82
CA TYR A 248 -20.28 10.79 27.90
C TYR A 248 -20.34 12.33 27.87
N ASN A 249 -21.31 12.94 28.51
CA ASN A 249 -21.53 14.39 28.46
C ASN A 249 -20.95 15.14 29.66
N THR A 250 -20.69 14.42 30.77
CA THR A 250 -20.06 14.99 31.96
C THR A 250 -18.57 15.18 31.78
N ILE A 251 -18.08 16.35 32.20
CA ILE A 251 -16.63 16.62 32.35
C ILE A 251 -16.19 16.10 33.72
N TYR A 252 -15.36 15.10 33.69
CA TYR A 252 -14.81 14.51 34.91
C TYR A 252 -13.46 15.18 35.28
N ASN A 253 -13.28 15.41 36.60
CA ASN A 253 -12.01 15.83 37.13
C ASN A 253 -11.11 14.59 37.26
N LEU A 254 -9.94 14.59 36.62
CA LEU A 254 -9.05 13.45 36.58
C LEU A 254 -8.17 13.41 37.84
N TYR A 255 -7.85 12.20 38.30
CA TYR A 255 -7.00 11.98 39.47
C TYR A 255 -5.66 12.73 39.39
N GLY A 256 -5.19 13.20 40.53
CA GLY A 256 -3.81 13.70 40.72
C GLY A 256 -3.46 14.95 39.91
N GLY A 257 -4.46 15.72 39.48
CA GLY A 257 -4.23 16.95 38.70
C GLY A 257 -3.97 16.71 37.21
N LEU A 258 -4.36 15.56 36.66
CA LEU A 258 -4.24 15.26 35.23
C LEU A 258 -5.19 16.11 34.36
N GLY A 259 -5.95 17.04 34.96
CA GLY A 259 -6.84 17.92 34.26
C GLY A 259 -8.29 17.43 34.24
N TYR A 260 -8.97 17.71 33.15
CA TYR A 260 -10.38 17.37 32.94
C TYR A 260 -10.55 16.56 31.67
N GLY A 261 -11.49 15.62 31.66
CA GLY A 261 -11.76 14.80 30.49
C GLY A 261 -13.19 14.32 30.38
N TYR A 262 -13.60 14.03 29.14
CA TYR A 262 -14.84 13.31 28.86
C TYR A 262 -14.52 11.84 28.63
N MET A 263 -15.43 10.94 28.97
CA MET A 263 -15.37 9.58 28.48
C MET A 263 -15.66 9.56 26.99
N THR A 264 -14.86 8.83 26.21
CA THR A 264 -14.97 8.84 24.75
C THR A 264 -16.05 7.85 24.29
N PRO A 265 -17.06 8.29 23.52
CA PRO A 265 -18.00 7.37 22.88
C PRO A 265 -17.26 6.40 21.96
N LEU A 266 -17.65 5.13 21.98
CA LEU A 266 -17.05 4.07 21.16
C LEU A 266 -17.85 3.80 19.89
N ASP A 267 -19.01 4.45 19.73
CA ASP A 267 -19.89 4.27 18.58
C ASP A 267 -19.50 5.25 17.46
N ALA A 268 -19.37 4.72 16.26
CA ALA A 268 -19.17 5.52 15.05
C ALA A 268 -19.82 4.83 13.85
N TYR A 269 -20.32 5.64 12.90
CA TYR A 269 -20.99 5.18 11.70
C TYR A 269 -20.44 5.94 10.50
N SER A 270 -20.17 5.23 9.42
CA SER A 270 -19.84 5.84 8.14
C SER A 270 -20.37 5.01 6.98
N GLY A 271 -20.67 5.65 5.86
CA GLY A 271 -21.16 4.98 4.68
C GLY A 271 -20.62 5.62 3.40
N THR A 272 -20.38 4.82 2.38
CA THR A 272 -19.93 5.30 1.08
C THR A 272 -20.71 4.62 -0.04
N LEU A 273 -21.31 5.43 -0.92
CA LEU A 273 -22.04 4.94 -2.10
C LEU A 273 -21.34 5.42 -3.38
N SER A 274 -20.86 4.48 -4.16
CA SER A 274 -20.26 4.72 -5.48
C SER A 274 -21.13 4.11 -6.58
N ARG A 275 -21.43 4.89 -7.62
CA ARG A 275 -22.16 4.45 -8.81
C ARG A 275 -21.44 4.90 -10.06
N THR A 276 -21.30 4.00 -11.03
CA THR A 276 -20.68 4.29 -12.32
C THR A 276 -21.55 3.70 -13.44
N LEU A 277 -21.83 4.50 -14.44
CA LEU A 277 -22.45 4.09 -15.68
C LEU A 277 -21.43 4.24 -16.81
N SER A 278 -21.25 3.19 -17.59
CA SER A 278 -20.27 3.15 -18.67
C SER A 278 -20.92 2.70 -19.97
N MET A 279 -20.51 3.29 -21.08
CA MET A 279 -20.81 2.83 -22.44
C MET A 279 -19.50 2.62 -23.16
N TYR A 280 -19.35 1.52 -23.87
CA TYR A 280 -18.10 1.19 -24.54
C TYR A 280 -18.31 0.50 -25.87
N PHE A 281 -17.32 0.70 -26.75
CA PHE A 281 -17.18 0.07 -28.04
C PHE A 281 -15.74 -0.38 -28.25
N ASN A 282 -15.54 -1.58 -28.81
CA ASN A 282 -14.24 -2.04 -29.30
C ASN A 282 -14.43 -2.67 -30.67
N GLY A 283 -13.51 -2.40 -31.58
CA GLY A 283 -13.51 -2.96 -32.93
C GLY A 283 -12.09 -3.30 -33.39
N LEU A 284 -11.95 -4.43 -34.08
CA LEU A 284 -10.74 -4.84 -34.78
C LEU A 284 -11.15 -5.32 -36.18
N TYR A 285 -10.66 -4.65 -37.21
CA TYR A 285 -10.76 -5.07 -38.58
C TYR A 285 -9.40 -5.61 -39.04
N GLU A 286 -9.41 -6.78 -39.65
CA GLU A 286 -8.20 -7.44 -40.17
C GLU A 286 -8.37 -7.72 -41.67
N TYR A 287 -7.34 -7.36 -42.44
CA TYR A 287 -7.24 -7.66 -43.85
C TYR A 287 -6.15 -8.71 -44.12
N LYS A 288 -6.54 -9.82 -44.76
CA LYS A 288 -5.69 -10.98 -45.11
C LYS A 288 -4.99 -11.57 -43.84
N ALA A 289 -5.58 -11.34 -42.66
CA ALA A 289 -4.94 -11.67 -41.38
C ALA A 289 -3.50 -11.15 -41.26
N LYS A 290 -3.15 -10.09 -42.02
CA LYS A 290 -1.84 -9.44 -42.05
C LYS A 290 -1.87 -8.04 -41.47
N TYR A 291 -2.86 -7.24 -41.83
CA TYR A 291 -3.01 -5.85 -41.43
C TYR A 291 -4.24 -5.71 -40.55
N GLY A 292 -4.10 -5.09 -39.42
CA GLY A 292 -5.23 -4.86 -38.50
C GLY A 292 -5.37 -3.38 -38.17
N LEU A 293 -6.61 -2.92 -38.07
CA LEU A 293 -7.00 -1.61 -37.55
C LEU A 293 -7.90 -1.82 -36.35
N SER A 294 -7.49 -1.33 -35.19
CA SER A 294 -8.27 -1.38 -33.96
C SER A 294 -8.77 -0.01 -33.54
N PHE A 295 -9.99 0.03 -33.00
CA PHE A 295 -10.56 1.23 -32.39
C PHE A 295 -11.32 0.85 -31.13
N SER A 296 -11.09 1.62 -30.06
CA SER A 296 -11.78 1.47 -28.78
C SER A 296 -12.28 2.81 -28.30
N ALA A 297 -13.51 2.86 -27.81
CA ALA A 297 -14.09 4.05 -27.20
C ALA A 297 -14.87 3.66 -25.95
N ARG A 298 -14.74 4.47 -24.89
CA ARG A 298 -15.47 4.30 -23.64
C ARG A 298 -15.87 5.67 -23.09
N LYS A 299 -17.05 5.74 -22.53
CA LYS A 299 -17.56 6.93 -21.88
C LYS A 299 -18.13 6.53 -20.52
N ASP A 300 -17.58 7.12 -19.45
CA ASP A 300 -17.92 6.81 -18.06
C ASP A 300 -18.55 8.02 -17.38
N ALA A 301 -19.52 7.77 -16.52
CA ALA A 301 -20.10 8.74 -15.61
C ALA A 301 -20.09 8.18 -14.19
N ALA A 302 -19.71 8.98 -13.21
CA ALA A 302 -19.68 8.59 -11.80
C ALA A 302 -20.39 9.62 -10.92
N ASN A 303 -21.03 9.15 -9.83
CA ASN A 303 -21.75 10.02 -8.91
C ASN A 303 -20.83 10.96 -8.10
N SER A 304 -19.54 10.67 -8.01
CA SER A 304 -18.55 11.53 -7.35
C SER A 304 -18.19 12.79 -8.14
N PHE A 305 -18.48 12.81 -9.47
CA PHE A 305 -18.22 13.96 -10.32
C PHE A 305 -19.52 14.67 -10.70
N GLY A 306 -19.66 15.87 -10.23
CA GLY A 306 -20.35 17.01 -10.68
C GLY A 306 -21.82 17.03 -11.05
N THR A 307 -22.36 18.23 -10.85
CA THR A 307 -23.66 18.63 -11.40
C THR A 307 -23.60 19.00 -12.88
N ASN A 308 -22.42 19.30 -13.41
CA ASN A 308 -22.25 19.59 -14.83
C ASN A 308 -22.12 18.28 -15.61
N VAL A 309 -23.09 18.01 -16.48
CA VAL A 309 -23.16 16.79 -17.30
C VAL A 309 -21.87 16.55 -18.11
N ASN A 310 -21.21 17.61 -18.58
CA ASN A 310 -19.98 17.53 -19.35
C ASN A 310 -18.77 17.06 -18.53
N SER A 311 -18.72 17.37 -17.24
CA SER A 311 -17.64 16.90 -16.35
C SER A 311 -17.89 15.51 -15.76
N GLN A 312 -19.11 15.01 -15.83
CA GLN A 312 -19.44 13.63 -15.42
C GLN A 312 -19.02 12.59 -16.46
N TRP A 313 -19.00 12.94 -17.74
CA TRP A 313 -18.73 12.04 -18.83
C TRP A 313 -17.33 12.26 -19.39
N ASN A 314 -16.41 11.37 -19.10
CA ASN A 314 -15.04 11.42 -19.65
C ASN A 314 -14.92 10.48 -20.86
N PRO A 315 -14.77 10.99 -22.11
CA PRO A 315 -14.57 10.15 -23.27
C PRO A 315 -13.12 9.64 -23.35
N LEU A 316 -12.99 8.35 -23.36
CA LEU A 316 -11.71 7.63 -23.51
C LEU A 316 -11.74 6.93 -24.86
N TRP A 317 -10.65 6.97 -25.62
CA TRP A 317 -10.57 6.28 -26.88
C TRP A 317 -9.14 5.89 -27.23
N SER A 318 -9.00 4.87 -28.06
CA SER A 318 -7.72 4.50 -28.66
C SER A 318 -7.91 3.98 -30.07
N ALA A 319 -6.92 4.22 -30.92
CA ALA A 319 -6.79 3.62 -32.23
C ALA A 319 -5.43 2.92 -32.35
N GLY A 320 -5.39 1.82 -33.08
CA GLY A 320 -4.17 1.04 -33.24
C GLY A 320 -4.05 0.40 -34.63
N LEU A 321 -2.82 0.25 -35.05
CA LEU A 321 -2.41 -0.45 -36.25
C LEU A 321 -1.66 -1.73 -35.85
N LEU A 322 -1.86 -2.79 -36.61
CA LEU A 322 -1.23 -4.07 -36.44
C LEU A 322 -0.73 -4.58 -37.77
N TRP A 323 0.48 -5.11 -37.82
CA TRP A 323 1.06 -5.74 -38.98
C TRP A 323 1.70 -7.09 -38.62
N GLN A 324 1.18 -8.16 -39.20
CA GLN A 324 1.73 -9.53 -39.09
C GLN A 324 2.86 -9.72 -40.11
N VAL A 325 4.05 -9.28 -39.77
CA VAL A 325 5.22 -9.26 -40.68
C VAL A 325 5.57 -10.67 -41.13
N ALA A 326 5.51 -11.66 -40.21
CA ALA A 326 5.85 -13.06 -40.56
C ALA A 326 4.99 -13.67 -41.67
N LYS A 327 3.83 -13.09 -41.96
CA LYS A 327 2.93 -13.56 -43.04
C LYS A 327 3.25 -12.94 -44.39
N GLU A 328 4.25 -12.06 -44.47
CA GLU A 328 4.62 -11.41 -45.72
C GLU A 328 5.46 -12.32 -46.63
N LYS A 329 5.35 -12.09 -47.98
CA LYS A 329 6.08 -12.91 -48.95
C LYS A 329 7.57 -12.81 -48.81
N PHE A 330 8.12 -11.67 -48.41
CA PHE A 330 9.56 -11.47 -48.21
C PHE A 330 10.09 -12.19 -46.95
N MET A 331 9.21 -12.67 -46.06
CA MET A 331 9.57 -13.50 -44.93
C MET A 331 9.58 -15.02 -45.23
N GLN A 332 9.14 -15.40 -46.44
CA GLN A 332 9.23 -16.77 -46.92
C GLN A 332 10.71 -17.17 -47.04
N GLY A 333 11.13 -18.16 -46.26
CA GLY A 333 12.55 -18.56 -46.14
C GLY A 333 13.21 -18.18 -44.81
N ALA A 334 12.51 -17.41 -43.95
CA ALA A 334 12.94 -17.16 -42.58
C ALA A 334 12.27 -18.16 -41.62
N ASP A 335 12.48 -19.47 -41.87
CA ASP A 335 11.80 -20.58 -41.15
C ASP A 335 12.08 -20.61 -39.64
N TRP A 336 13.05 -19.85 -39.19
CA TRP A 336 13.36 -19.71 -37.77
C TRP A 336 12.44 -18.70 -37.07
N ILE A 337 11.61 -17.94 -37.82
CA ILE A 337 10.62 -16.99 -37.28
C ILE A 337 9.23 -17.59 -37.39
N ASP A 338 8.66 -18.04 -36.28
CA ASP A 338 7.31 -18.58 -36.23
C ASP A 338 6.24 -17.49 -36.28
N TYR A 339 6.54 -16.36 -35.65
CA TYR A 339 5.62 -15.24 -35.46
C TYR A 339 6.38 -13.93 -35.32
N LEU A 340 5.93 -12.90 -36.04
CA LEU A 340 6.47 -11.55 -35.93
C LEU A 340 5.35 -10.56 -36.20
N LYS A 341 5.01 -9.75 -35.19
CA LYS A 341 3.94 -8.76 -35.28
C LYS A 341 4.41 -7.41 -34.75
N LEU A 342 4.17 -6.37 -35.53
CA LEU A 342 4.33 -4.98 -35.12
C LEU A 342 2.97 -4.38 -34.73
N ARG A 343 2.98 -3.58 -33.67
CA ARG A 343 1.82 -2.87 -33.16
C ARG A 343 2.15 -1.40 -32.95
N SER A 344 1.20 -0.53 -33.26
CA SER A 344 1.25 0.88 -32.87
C SER A 344 -0.12 1.31 -32.36
N THR A 345 -0.19 1.88 -31.18
CA THR A 345 -1.44 2.37 -30.61
C THR A 345 -1.30 3.78 -30.05
N PHE A 346 -2.36 4.57 -30.27
CA PHE A 346 -2.47 5.92 -29.73
C PHE A 346 -3.85 6.08 -29.08
N GLY A 347 -3.89 6.67 -27.87
CA GLY A 347 -5.18 6.86 -27.21
C GLY A 347 -5.10 7.70 -25.94
N TYR A 348 -6.29 7.95 -25.40
CA TYR A 348 -6.53 8.66 -24.14
C TYR A 348 -7.18 7.73 -23.14
N GLY A 349 -6.53 7.58 -21.97
CA GLY A 349 -7.06 6.96 -20.75
C GLY A 349 -7.42 8.02 -19.74
N GLY A 350 -8.34 7.72 -18.83
CA GLY A 350 -8.71 8.58 -17.72
C GLY A 350 -8.63 7.84 -16.40
N VAL A 351 -8.33 8.57 -15.34
CA VAL A 351 -8.34 8.07 -13.96
C VAL A 351 -9.34 8.89 -13.17
N GLN A 352 -10.28 8.21 -12.53
CA GLN A 352 -11.16 8.84 -11.57
C GLN A 352 -10.39 9.01 -10.25
N PRO A 353 -10.20 10.24 -9.77
CA PRO A 353 -9.50 10.46 -8.50
C PRO A 353 -10.32 9.95 -7.34
N ALA A 354 -9.68 9.23 -6.42
CA ALA A 354 -10.31 8.78 -5.19
C ALA A 354 -10.51 9.97 -4.23
N GLY A 355 -11.73 10.15 -3.72
CA GLY A 355 -12.05 11.15 -2.69
C GLY A 355 -12.20 12.61 -3.18
N ALA A 356 -11.90 12.91 -4.44
CA ALA A 356 -12.12 14.25 -4.97
C ALA A 356 -13.59 14.43 -5.37
N LEU A 357 -14.24 15.41 -4.76
CA LEU A 357 -15.64 15.75 -5.01
C LEU A 357 -15.73 17.18 -5.52
N ASN A 358 -16.53 17.40 -6.56
CA ASN A 358 -16.76 18.74 -7.08
C ASN A 358 -17.96 19.46 -6.44
N LYS A 359 -18.63 18.79 -5.51
CA LYS A 359 -19.75 19.33 -4.71
C LYS A 359 -19.26 19.77 -3.33
N THR A 360 -20.01 20.65 -2.70
CA THR A 360 -19.84 20.94 -1.28
C THR A 360 -19.96 19.67 -0.47
N VAL A 361 -18.96 19.39 0.35
CA VAL A 361 -18.97 18.27 1.30
C VAL A 361 -19.30 18.81 2.66
N ILE A 362 -20.35 18.29 3.27
CA ILE A 362 -20.67 18.55 4.67
C ILE A 362 -20.36 17.32 5.52
N GLY A 363 -19.82 17.52 6.71
CA GLY A 363 -19.65 16.51 7.74
C GLY A 363 -20.54 16.86 8.94
N TYR A 364 -21.33 15.91 9.41
CA TYR A 364 -21.99 16.05 10.69
C TYR A 364 -20.96 15.87 11.80
N VAL A 365 -20.90 16.85 12.68
CA VAL A 365 -20.04 16.82 13.86
C VAL A 365 -20.97 16.65 15.03
N GLY A 366 -20.68 15.80 15.96
CA GLY A 366 -21.48 15.52 17.17
C GLY A 366 -22.44 16.60 17.61
N ASN A 367 -22.79 16.64 18.86
CA ASN A 367 -23.74 17.67 19.34
C ASN A 367 -23.02 18.97 19.66
N ALA A 368 -23.63 20.08 19.28
CA ALA A 368 -23.18 21.43 19.63
C ALA A 368 -23.15 21.62 21.15
N LYS A 369 -22.11 22.21 21.67
CA LYS A 369 -21.83 22.34 23.12
C LYS A 369 -22.96 22.92 23.94
N TYR A 370 -23.75 23.85 23.38
CA TYR A 370 -24.77 24.58 24.10
C TYR A 370 -26.19 24.09 23.81
N SER A 371 -26.48 23.70 22.58
CA SER A 371 -27.81 23.26 22.17
C SER A 371 -28.01 21.75 22.28
N ASN A 372 -26.95 20.99 22.41
CA ASN A 372 -26.93 19.54 22.36
C ASN A 372 -27.57 18.94 21.08
N LEU A 373 -27.67 19.74 20.00
CA LEU A 373 -28.21 19.32 18.72
C LEU A 373 -27.08 18.98 17.76
N PRO A 374 -27.23 17.98 16.87
CA PRO A 374 -26.27 17.70 15.84
C PRO A 374 -26.13 18.89 14.89
N TYR A 375 -24.93 19.21 14.48
CA TYR A 375 -24.63 20.26 13.51
C TYR A 375 -23.71 19.76 12.43
N ALA A 376 -23.71 20.45 11.29
CA ALA A 376 -22.84 20.11 10.16
C ALA A 376 -21.85 21.24 9.89
N LEU A 377 -20.64 20.85 9.55
CA LEU A 377 -19.61 21.74 9.03
C LEU A 377 -19.38 21.44 7.55
N ILE A 378 -19.08 22.48 6.77
CA ILE A 378 -18.62 22.30 5.40
C ILE A 378 -17.15 21.86 5.47
N GLY A 379 -16.87 20.62 5.10
CA GLY A 379 -15.51 20.05 5.09
C GLY A 379 -14.71 20.40 3.84
N SER A 380 -15.39 20.64 2.71
CA SER A 380 -14.76 21.07 1.47
C SER A 380 -15.71 21.95 0.66
N PRO A 381 -15.24 23.10 0.13
CA PRO A 381 -16.02 23.93 -0.75
C PRO A 381 -16.22 23.24 -2.13
N PRO A 382 -17.22 23.67 -2.91
CA PRO A 382 -17.45 23.09 -4.23
C PRO A 382 -16.33 23.47 -5.20
N ASN A 383 -15.91 22.52 -6.04
CA ASN A 383 -15.03 22.80 -7.18
C ASN A 383 -15.65 22.31 -8.49
N PRO A 384 -16.54 23.11 -9.11
CA PRO A 384 -17.21 22.71 -10.35
C PRO A 384 -16.28 22.58 -11.55
N GLY A 385 -15.06 23.14 -11.45
CA GLY A 385 -14.02 23.03 -12.47
C GLY A 385 -13.18 21.74 -12.43
N LEU A 386 -13.42 20.86 -11.44
CA LEU A 386 -12.69 19.62 -11.28
C LEU A 386 -12.92 18.66 -12.45
N LYS A 387 -11.83 18.14 -13.03
CA LYS A 387 -11.83 17.23 -14.17
C LYS A 387 -11.17 15.90 -13.79
N TRP A 388 -11.46 14.86 -14.58
CA TRP A 388 -10.72 13.61 -14.52
C TRP A 388 -9.28 13.84 -14.95
N GLU A 389 -8.37 13.13 -14.30
CA GLU A 389 -7.00 13.04 -14.79
C GLU A 389 -6.98 12.29 -16.11
N THR A 390 -6.27 12.81 -17.09
CA THR A 390 -6.22 12.25 -18.45
C THR A 390 -4.80 11.82 -18.80
N VAL A 391 -4.65 10.63 -19.38
CA VAL A 391 -3.37 10.09 -19.82
C VAL A 391 -3.41 9.82 -21.31
N ARG A 392 -2.61 10.55 -22.08
CA ARG A 392 -2.35 10.27 -23.49
C ARG A 392 -1.20 9.30 -23.60
N THR A 393 -1.40 8.18 -24.30
CA THR A 393 -0.39 7.15 -24.52
C THR A 393 -0.16 6.92 -26.01
N LEU A 394 1.11 6.90 -26.41
CA LEU A 394 1.57 6.37 -27.69
C LEU A 394 2.42 5.15 -27.38
N ASN A 395 2.10 4.00 -27.97
CA ASN A 395 2.80 2.75 -27.79
C ASN A 395 3.21 2.14 -29.12
N PHE A 396 4.43 1.59 -29.19
CA PHE A 396 4.94 0.75 -30.26
C PHE A 396 5.33 -0.60 -29.67
N GLY A 397 4.77 -1.67 -30.20
CA GLY A 397 4.98 -3.03 -29.73
C GLY A 397 5.52 -3.94 -30.83
N LEU A 398 6.38 -4.85 -30.43
CA LEU A 398 6.89 -5.97 -31.22
C LEU A 398 6.60 -7.26 -30.47
N ASP A 399 5.83 -8.16 -31.07
CA ASP A 399 5.60 -9.50 -30.54
C ASP A 399 6.29 -10.51 -31.48
N PHE A 400 7.03 -11.46 -30.91
CA PHE A 400 7.77 -12.46 -31.70
C PHE A 400 7.79 -13.84 -31.06
N SER A 401 7.91 -14.85 -31.90
CA SER A 401 8.21 -16.24 -31.54
C SER A 401 9.20 -16.80 -32.56
N ILE A 402 10.24 -17.44 -32.09
CA ILE A 402 11.32 -17.96 -32.94
C ILE A 402 11.74 -19.37 -32.52
N TYR A 403 12.35 -20.10 -33.46
CA TYR A 403 12.88 -21.46 -33.31
C TYR A 403 11.83 -22.46 -32.80
N GLY A 404 10.62 -22.46 -33.40
CA GLY A 404 9.55 -23.38 -33.01
C GLY A 404 9.00 -23.08 -31.63
N GLY A 405 8.89 -21.81 -31.25
CA GLY A 405 8.38 -21.37 -29.94
C GLY A 405 9.37 -21.55 -28.78
N LYS A 406 10.66 -21.81 -29.07
CA LYS A 406 11.67 -21.92 -28.00
C LYS A 406 11.98 -20.59 -27.36
N LEU A 407 11.84 -19.49 -28.08
CA LEU A 407 11.96 -18.15 -27.55
C LEU A 407 10.75 -17.32 -28.01
N ILE A 408 9.99 -16.84 -27.06
CA ILE A 408 8.80 -16.00 -27.24
C ILE A 408 9.02 -14.71 -26.50
N GLY A 409 8.65 -13.58 -27.09
CA GLY A 409 8.80 -12.31 -26.40
C GLY A 409 7.92 -11.20 -26.96
N ASN A 410 7.83 -10.15 -26.16
CA ASN A 410 7.30 -8.88 -26.59
C ASN A 410 8.17 -7.75 -26.08
N ILE A 411 8.23 -6.68 -26.85
CA ILE A 411 8.90 -5.42 -26.54
C ILE A 411 7.90 -4.31 -26.78
N ASP A 412 7.63 -3.50 -25.78
CA ASP A 412 6.76 -2.34 -25.86
C ASP A 412 7.55 -1.08 -25.50
N TYR A 413 7.62 -0.12 -26.41
CA TYR A 413 8.08 1.24 -26.15
C TYR A 413 6.90 2.17 -26.04
N TYR A 414 6.81 2.92 -24.94
CA TYR A 414 5.70 3.84 -24.74
C TYR A 414 6.13 5.25 -24.34
N ARG A 415 5.31 6.20 -24.73
CA ARG A 415 5.35 7.58 -24.24
C ARG A 415 3.98 7.96 -23.71
N LYS A 416 3.94 8.32 -22.43
CA LYS A 416 2.72 8.76 -21.73
C LYS A 416 2.85 10.23 -21.38
N LYS A 417 1.76 10.99 -21.54
CA LYS A 417 1.63 12.35 -21.00
C LYS A 417 0.36 12.39 -20.18
N SER A 418 0.51 12.62 -18.89
CA SER A 418 -0.60 12.83 -17.95
C SER A 418 -0.90 14.32 -17.86
N PHE A 419 -2.17 14.66 -17.91
CA PHE A 419 -2.69 16.03 -17.85
C PHE A 419 -3.73 16.11 -16.72
N ASP A 420 -3.99 17.32 -16.28
CA ASP A 420 -5.02 17.62 -15.31
C ASP A 420 -4.86 16.82 -14.00
N LEU A 421 -3.60 16.57 -13.60
CA LEU A 421 -3.28 15.88 -12.37
C LEU A 421 -3.73 16.71 -11.18
N LEU A 422 -4.33 16.03 -10.20
CA LEU A 422 -4.89 16.66 -9.01
C LEU A 422 -3.82 16.85 -7.94
N SER A 423 -3.86 18.00 -7.30
CA SER A 423 -3.14 18.29 -6.07
C SER A 423 -3.90 19.34 -5.27
N ASP A 424 -3.68 19.35 -3.97
CA ASP A 424 -4.16 20.44 -3.13
C ASP A 424 -3.33 21.69 -3.41
N ASP A 425 -4.05 22.79 -3.59
CA ASP A 425 -3.49 24.10 -3.90
C ASP A 425 -4.07 25.14 -2.93
N PRO A 426 -3.29 26.12 -2.47
CA PRO A 426 -3.79 27.18 -1.62
C PRO A 426 -5.05 27.82 -2.18
N PHE A 427 -5.99 28.05 -1.31
CA PHE A 427 -7.23 28.71 -1.61
C PHE A 427 -7.35 29.98 -0.78
N ASP A 428 -8.18 30.91 -1.19
CA ASP A 428 -8.35 32.20 -0.51
C ASP A 428 -8.82 31.97 0.94
N PRO A 429 -7.99 32.30 1.97
CA PRO A 429 -8.35 32.09 3.37
C PRO A 429 -9.60 32.82 3.81
N THR A 430 -10.00 33.90 3.12
CA THR A 430 -11.23 34.65 3.42
C THR A 430 -12.49 33.82 3.15
N SER A 431 -12.36 32.75 2.35
CA SER A 431 -13.43 31.76 2.13
C SER A 431 -13.64 30.82 3.32
N GLY A 432 -12.75 30.82 4.32
CA GLY A 432 -12.73 29.88 5.44
C GLY A 432 -11.98 28.57 5.14
N TYR A 433 -11.34 28.45 3.96
CA TYR A 433 -10.59 27.26 3.55
C TYR A 433 -9.19 27.65 3.11
N SER A 434 -8.20 26.88 3.56
CA SER A 434 -6.78 27.13 3.20
C SER A 434 -6.33 26.36 1.96
N LEU A 435 -7.00 25.27 1.61
CA LEU A 435 -6.65 24.39 0.50
C LEU A 435 -7.88 24.01 -0.32
N LEU A 436 -7.69 23.83 -1.62
CA LEU A 436 -8.68 23.29 -2.55
C LEU A 436 -8.01 22.36 -3.55
N THR A 437 -8.54 21.15 -3.71
CA THR A 437 -8.05 20.21 -4.72
C THR A 437 -8.38 20.71 -6.12
N LYS A 438 -7.34 20.89 -6.95
CA LYS A 438 -7.41 21.42 -8.32
C LYS A 438 -6.60 20.58 -9.31
N ASN A 439 -6.90 20.72 -10.60
CA ASN A 439 -6.12 20.13 -11.69
C ASN A 439 -4.91 21.03 -12.01
N VAL A 440 -3.73 20.73 -11.48
CA VAL A 440 -2.57 21.64 -11.47
C VAL A 440 -1.31 21.09 -12.14
N GLY A 441 -1.27 19.81 -12.51
CA GLY A 441 -0.02 19.18 -12.94
C GLY A 441 -0.05 18.47 -14.28
N LYS A 442 1.15 18.36 -14.90
CA LYS A 442 1.41 17.51 -16.07
C LYS A 442 2.70 16.74 -15.90
N ILE A 443 2.69 15.47 -16.32
CA ILE A 443 3.84 14.57 -16.25
C ILE A 443 4.07 13.92 -17.61
N ALA A 444 5.31 13.83 -18.02
CA ALA A 444 5.72 13.00 -19.15
C ALA A 444 6.45 11.76 -18.63
N THR A 445 6.06 10.59 -19.14
CA THR A 445 6.70 9.31 -18.84
C THR A 445 7.06 8.63 -20.15
N HIS A 446 8.23 8.02 -20.24
CA HIS A 446 8.61 7.11 -21.31
C HIS A 446 9.22 5.86 -20.72
N GLY A 447 9.05 4.75 -21.40
CA GLY A 447 9.57 3.48 -20.91
C GLY A 447 9.62 2.41 -22.00
N ILE A 448 10.26 1.31 -21.60
CA ILE A 448 10.37 0.08 -22.39
C ILE A 448 9.98 -1.06 -21.46
N ASP A 449 9.03 -1.87 -21.90
CA ASP A 449 8.68 -3.12 -21.25
C ASP A 449 9.11 -4.27 -22.16
N LEU A 450 9.81 -5.26 -21.61
CA LEU A 450 10.30 -6.45 -22.28
C LEU A 450 9.83 -7.68 -21.50
N THR A 451 9.17 -8.60 -22.19
CA THR A 451 8.95 -9.96 -21.68
C THR A 451 9.62 -10.94 -22.61
N LEU A 452 10.44 -11.81 -22.06
CA LEU A 452 11.05 -12.93 -22.76
C LEU A 452 10.71 -14.23 -22.05
N ALA A 453 10.28 -15.24 -22.78
CA ALA A 453 10.04 -16.57 -22.26
C ALA A 453 10.75 -17.60 -23.14
N SER A 454 11.42 -18.53 -22.50
CA SER A 454 12.12 -19.64 -23.18
C SER A 454 11.77 -20.94 -22.49
N ASN A 455 11.65 -22.01 -23.28
CA ASN A 455 11.46 -23.36 -22.78
C ASN A 455 12.41 -24.33 -23.50
N GLY A 456 12.92 -25.29 -22.75
CA GLY A 456 13.80 -26.31 -23.26
C GLY A 456 13.54 -27.65 -22.61
N ARG A 457 13.89 -28.74 -23.31
CA ARG A 457 13.90 -30.10 -22.78
C ARG A 457 15.27 -30.71 -22.87
N PHE A 458 15.68 -31.47 -21.86
CA PHE A 458 16.95 -32.17 -21.80
C PHE A 458 16.75 -33.55 -21.15
N GLY A 459 16.75 -34.60 -21.95
CA GLY A 459 16.44 -35.95 -21.49
C GLY A 459 15.05 -36.02 -20.79
N LYS A 460 15.02 -36.43 -19.50
CA LYS A 460 13.80 -36.45 -18.67
C LYS A 460 13.52 -35.10 -18.00
N GLY A 461 14.34 -34.09 -18.26
CA GLY A 461 14.24 -32.78 -17.67
C GLY A 461 13.62 -31.76 -18.62
N TYR A 462 13.14 -30.66 -18.03
CA TYR A 462 12.68 -29.47 -18.73
C TYR A 462 13.13 -28.21 -17.98
N TRP A 463 13.30 -27.14 -18.73
CA TRP A 463 13.58 -25.82 -18.19
C TRP A 463 12.64 -24.79 -18.83
N GLN A 464 11.99 -24.01 -18.00
CA GLN A 464 11.16 -22.87 -18.39
C GLN A 464 11.72 -21.64 -17.70
N SER A 465 11.99 -20.59 -18.46
CA SER A 465 12.53 -19.34 -17.96
C SER A 465 11.74 -18.18 -18.53
N SER A 466 11.44 -17.19 -17.71
CA SER A 466 10.83 -15.95 -18.17
C SER A 466 11.44 -14.75 -17.46
N ILE A 467 11.74 -13.71 -18.25
CA ILE A 467 12.22 -12.42 -17.76
C ILE A 467 11.16 -11.38 -18.09
N ASN A 468 10.73 -10.64 -17.09
CA ASN A 468 10.00 -9.40 -17.23
C ASN A 468 10.97 -8.27 -16.84
N PHE A 469 11.21 -7.36 -17.76
CA PHE A 469 12.09 -6.21 -17.56
C PHE A 469 11.31 -4.93 -17.90
N SER A 470 11.39 -3.95 -17.04
CA SER A 470 10.77 -2.62 -17.26
C SER A 470 11.80 -1.53 -17.01
N TYR A 471 11.88 -0.61 -17.96
CA TYR A 471 12.51 0.69 -17.79
C TYR A 471 11.44 1.77 -17.87
N SER A 472 11.34 2.62 -16.85
CA SER A 472 10.36 3.72 -16.82
C SER A 472 10.96 4.97 -16.19
N LYS A 473 10.89 6.09 -16.89
CA LYS A 473 11.35 7.38 -16.40
C LYS A 473 10.26 8.43 -16.54
N ASN A 474 9.93 9.08 -15.45
CA ASN A 474 8.97 10.18 -15.41
C ASN A 474 9.65 11.53 -15.16
N LYS A 475 8.96 12.59 -15.58
CA LYS A 475 9.39 13.97 -15.40
C LYS A 475 8.17 14.89 -15.30
N VAL A 476 8.12 15.73 -14.29
CA VAL A 476 7.12 16.81 -14.18
C VAL A 476 7.39 17.84 -15.27
N THR A 477 6.42 18.09 -16.15
CA THR A 477 6.55 19.00 -17.29
C THR A 477 5.80 20.32 -17.11
N ASP A 478 4.84 20.35 -16.21
CA ASP A 478 4.09 21.53 -15.81
C ASP A 478 3.56 21.31 -14.37
N TYR A 479 3.64 22.33 -13.55
CA TYR A 479 3.06 22.29 -12.21
C TYR A 479 2.71 23.72 -11.79
N ARG A 480 1.43 23.97 -11.56
CA ARG A 480 0.86 25.28 -11.23
C ARG A 480 0.45 25.41 -9.78
N GLY A 481 0.57 24.29 -9.00
CA GLY A 481 0.37 24.31 -7.57
C GLY A 481 1.50 24.99 -6.84
N THR A 482 1.32 25.24 -5.56
CA THR A 482 2.34 25.83 -4.70
C THR A 482 3.48 24.85 -4.46
N ILE A 483 4.71 25.33 -4.61
CA ILE A 483 5.91 24.60 -4.21
C ILE A 483 5.93 24.56 -2.69
N GLY A 484 5.95 23.37 -2.12
CA GLY A 484 6.00 23.17 -0.68
C GLY A 484 7.31 23.68 -0.06
N ALA A 485 7.36 23.72 1.26
CA ALA A 485 8.57 24.09 1.99
C ALA A 485 9.74 23.15 1.63
N THR A 486 10.96 23.67 1.60
CA THR A 486 12.18 22.92 1.26
C THR A 486 12.33 21.63 2.06
N SER A 487 11.94 21.63 3.34
CA SER A 487 11.97 20.47 4.23
C SER A 487 11.18 19.25 3.70
N LEU A 488 10.11 19.49 2.94
CA LEU A 488 9.30 18.41 2.36
C LEU A 488 10.04 17.65 1.26
N TYR A 489 11.00 18.28 0.58
CA TYR A 489 11.83 17.63 -0.44
C TYR A 489 12.98 16.81 0.15
N LEU A 490 13.21 16.93 1.45
CA LEU A 490 14.28 16.25 2.19
C LEU A 490 13.79 14.96 2.88
N ASP A 491 12.56 14.52 2.61
CA ASP A 491 11.97 13.29 3.17
C ASP A 491 12.56 11.98 2.57
N GLY A 492 13.45 12.10 1.58
CA GLY A 492 14.05 10.96 0.87
C GLY A 492 13.17 10.42 -0.26
N GLY A 493 12.26 11.23 -0.78
CA GLY A 493 11.35 10.86 -1.88
C GLY A 493 10.22 9.91 -1.44
N ARG A 494 9.84 9.91 -0.18
CA ARG A 494 8.72 9.12 0.35
C ARG A 494 7.38 9.75 0.02
N THR A 495 7.35 11.07 -0.09
CA THR A 495 6.15 11.85 -0.41
C THR A 495 6.18 12.28 -1.88
N LEU A 496 5.01 12.33 -2.49
CA LEU A 496 4.85 12.86 -3.84
C LEU A 496 5.07 14.38 -3.81
N MET A 497 6.16 14.85 -4.42
CA MET A 497 6.58 16.24 -4.42
C MET A 497 6.88 16.72 -5.84
N PRO A 498 5.85 17.22 -6.57
CA PRO A 498 6.03 17.68 -7.94
C PRO A 498 6.97 18.88 -8.01
N LEU A 499 8.04 18.77 -8.81
CA LEU A 499 8.96 19.85 -9.10
C LEU A 499 9.29 19.86 -10.60
N LEU A 500 9.15 21.01 -11.23
CA LEU A 500 9.37 21.17 -12.66
C LEU A 500 10.73 20.60 -13.08
N GLY A 501 10.73 19.73 -14.09
CA GLY A 501 11.93 19.12 -14.61
C GLY A 501 12.49 17.93 -13.81
N LYS A 502 11.92 17.58 -12.66
CA LYS A 502 12.37 16.47 -11.81
C LYS A 502 11.40 15.29 -11.86
N SER A 503 11.81 14.16 -11.26
CA SER A 503 10.93 13.01 -11.11
C SER A 503 9.83 13.32 -10.08
N LEU A 504 8.76 12.50 -10.09
CA LEU A 504 7.62 12.67 -9.20
C LEU A 504 7.96 12.40 -7.72
N TYR A 505 8.96 11.56 -7.49
CA TYR A 505 9.50 11.21 -6.17
C TYR A 505 10.98 11.58 -6.13
N PRO A 506 11.31 12.90 -6.06
CA PRO A 506 12.68 13.35 -6.16
C PRO A 506 13.41 13.16 -4.83
N VAL A 507 14.67 12.77 -4.90
CA VAL A 507 15.53 12.64 -3.72
C VAL A 507 16.52 13.80 -3.71
N PHE A 508 16.40 14.65 -2.68
CA PHE A 508 17.28 15.78 -2.44
C PHE A 508 18.02 15.64 -1.11
N SER A 509 19.12 16.35 -0.99
CA SER A 509 19.88 16.49 0.25
C SER A 509 20.61 17.83 0.33
N TYR A 510 21.01 18.24 1.52
CA TYR A 510 22.05 19.25 1.68
C TYR A 510 23.39 18.74 1.16
N LYS A 511 24.20 19.63 0.62
CA LYS A 511 25.56 19.29 0.16
C LYS A 511 26.51 19.17 1.36
N SER A 512 27.07 17.99 1.57
CA SER A 512 28.07 17.74 2.61
C SER A 512 29.47 18.05 2.11
N ALA A 513 30.29 18.72 2.94
CA ALA A 513 31.72 18.91 2.79
C ALA A 513 32.55 18.04 3.77
N GLY A 514 31.94 16.91 4.25
CA GLY A 514 32.57 16.03 5.23
C GLY A 514 32.50 16.53 6.66
N LEU A 515 33.32 15.97 7.54
CA LEU A 515 33.43 16.38 8.93
C LEU A 515 34.63 17.34 9.10
N ASP A 516 34.53 18.18 10.13
CA ASP A 516 35.64 19.05 10.55
C ASP A 516 36.73 18.20 11.22
N PRO A 517 37.99 18.26 10.75
CA PRO A 517 39.06 17.44 11.31
C PRO A 517 39.48 17.82 12.74
N VAL A 518 39.06 18.98 13.25
CA VAL A 518 39.40 19.43 14.59
C VAL A 518 38.38 18.98 15.63
N ASN A 519 37.07 19.03 15.31
CA ASN A 519 36.02 18.80 16.30
C ASN A 519 34.91 17.86 15.81
N GLY A 520 35.02 17.29 14.60
CA GLY A 520 34.06 16.34 14.07
C GLY A 520 32.69 16.91 13.70
N ASP A 521 32.55 18.21 13.56
CA ASP A 521 31.28 18.82 13.14
C ASP A 521 31.01 18.59 11.66
N PRO A 522 29.74 18.34 11.26
CA PRO A 522 29.39 18.22 9.87
C PRO A 522 29.54 19.57 9.17
N ARG A 523 30.17 19.59 7.98
CA ARG A 523 30.37 20.80 7.18
C ARG A 523 29.52 20.76 5.91
N GLY A 524 29.03 21.94 5.53
CA GLY A 524 28.30 22.15 4.27
C GLY A 524 28.94 23.24 3.43
N TYR A 525 28.19 23.74 2.42
CA TYR A 525 28.63 24.83 1.55
C TYR A 525 27.68 26.02 1.65
N LYS A 526 28.20 27.18 2.01
CA LYS A 526 27.53 28.48 1.97
C LYS A 526 28.20 29.35 0.90
N ASN A 527 27.46 29.72 -0.15
CA ASN A 527 27.98 30.50 -1.29
C ASN A 527 29.22 29.85 -1.97
N GLY A 528 29.34 28.54 -1.94
CA GLY A 528 30.48 27.80 -2.51
C GLY A 528 31.66 27.58 -1.56
N GLU A 529 31.67 28.19 -0.39
CA GLU A 529 32.69 28.03 0.66
C GLU A 529 32.23 27.04 1.73
N ILE A 530 33.20 26.34 2.35
CA ILE A 530 32.92 25.40 3.45
C ILE A 530 32.46 26.19 4.68
N SER A 531 31.36 25.79 5.28
CA SER A 531 30.75 26.48 6.41
C SER A 531 30.15 25.48 7.43
N LYS A 532 30.06 25.96 8.69
CA LYS A 532 29.33 25.35 9.80
C LYS A 532 28.20 26.25 10.32
N ASP A 533 27.79 27.25 9.55
CA ASP A 533 26.63 28.08 9.88
C ASP A 533 25.33 27.32 9.63
N TYR A 534 24.94 26.49 10.60
CA TYR A 534 23.80 25.60 10.47
C TYR A 534 22.45 26.31 10.36
N GLN A 535 22.34 27.55 10.85
CA GLN A 535 21.14 28.35 10.65
C GLN A 535 20.88 28.62 9.16
N VAL A 536 21.95 28.87 8.41
CA VAL A 536 21.87 29.06 6.96
C VAL A 536 21.81 27.70 6.24
N LEU A 537 22.71 26.79 6.57
CA LEU A 537 22.83 25.49 5.89
C LEU A 537 21.52 24.63 5.98
N ALA A 538 20.84 24.65 7.13
CA ALA A 538 19.61 23.89 7.35
C ALA A 538 18.35 24.59 6.81
N THR A 539 18.46 25.80 6.32
CA THR A 539 17.37 26.60 5.75
C THR A 539 17.59 26.94 4.28
N ASP A 540 18.60 26.34 3.65
CA ASP A 540 18.92 26.56 2.24
C ASP A 540 17.69 26.35 1.35
N SER A 541 17.57 27.23 0.37
CA SER A 541 16.50 27.11 -0.61
C SER A 541 16.73 25.93 -1.55
N LEU A 542 15.66 25.43 -2.13
CA LEU A 542 15.64 24.22 -2.97
C LEU A 542 16.68 24.22 -4.10
N GLN A 543 17.04 25.38 -4.62
CA GLN A 543 18.03 25.54 -5.69
C GLN A 543 19.47 25.16 -5.28
N TYR A 544 19.78 25.20 -3.99
CA TYR A 544 21.10 24.85 -3.45
C TYR A 544 21.23 23.39 -3.03
N LEU A 545 20.11 22.66 -2.99
CA LEU A 545 20.11 21.25 -2.67
C LEU A 545 20.75 20.39 -3.77
N ASN A 546 21.34 19.28 -3.37
CA ASN A 546 21.84 18.27 -4.27
C ASN A 546 20.69 17.32 -4.71
N TYR A 547 20.43 17.24 -6.01
CA TYR A 547 19.46 16.32 -6.58
C TYR A 547 20.13 14.99 -6.94
N HIS A 548 19.78 13.91 -6.28
CA HIS A 548 20.35 12.56 -6.50
C HIS A 548 19.62 11.78 -7.58
N GLY A 549 18.34 12.02 -7.77
CA GLY A 549 17.49 11.25 -8.69
C GLY A 549 16.14 10.95 -8.11
N THR A 550 15.68 9.72 -8.31
CA THR A 550 14.34 9.26 -7.91
C THR A 550 14.42 8.20 -6.81
N ALA A 551 13.42 8.17 -5.93
CA ALA A 551 13.23 7.09 -4.96
C ALA A 551 12.57 5.84 -5.58
N LEU A 552 11.91 5.96 -6.74
CA LEU A 552 11.34 4.82 -7.45
C LEU A 552 12.37 4.24 -8.43
N PRO A 553 12.56 2.92 -8.45
CA PRO A 553 13.51 2.29 -9.37
C PRO A 553 13.08 2.50 -10.82
N PRO A 554 13.89 3.19 -11.66
CA PRO A 554 13.59 3.32 -13.08
C PRO A 554 13.81 2.02 -13.86
N ILE A 555 14.61 1.09 -13.36
CA ILE A 555 14.83 -0.24 -13.91
C ILE A 555 14.37 -1.26 -12.87
N TYR A 556 13.43 -2.13 -13.24
CA TYR A 556 12.97 -3.20 -12.36
C TYR A 556 12.42 -4.38 -13.15
N GLY A 557 12.37 -5.52 -12.50
CA GLY A 557 11.85 -6.71 -13.15
C GLY A 557 11.96 -7.94 -12.29
N ALA A 558 11.62 -9.06 -12.92
CA ALA A 558 11.70 -10.38 -12.31
C ALA A 558 12.19 -11.42 -13.32
N TRP A 559 13.01 -12.34 -12.86
CA TRP A 559 13.45 -13.52 -13.60
C TRP A 559 12.91 -14.77 -12.90
N ASN A 560 11.94 -15.42 -13.55
CA ASN A 560 11.26 -16.61 -13.05
C ASN A 560 11.79 -17.84 -13.77
N ASN A 561 12.03 -18.90 -13.01
CA ASN A 561 12.55 -20.16 -13.55
C ASN A 561 11.82 -21.35 -12.93
N THR A 562 11.56 -22.34 -13.77
CA THR A 562 11.12 -23.67 -13.38
C THR A 562 12.05 -24.68 -13.99
N ILE A 563 12.68 -25.51 -13.18
CA ILE A 563 13.53 -26.62 -13.61
C ILE A 563 12.87 -27.91 -13.12
N GLY A 564 12.50 -28.78 -14.04
CA GLY A 564 11.90 -30.06 -13.71
C GLY A 564 12.81 -31.22 -14.15
N TYR A 565 12.85 -32.29 -13.35
CA TYR A 565 13.49 -33.54 -13.69
C TYR A 565 12.71 -34.73 -13.16
N GLY A 566 12.20 -35.55 -14.06
CA GLY A 566 11.30 -36.65 -13.70
C GLY A 566 10.02 -36.13 -13.01
N LYS A 567 9.86 -36.48 -11.74
CA LYS A 567 8.69 -36.08 -10.93
C LYS A 567 8.94 -34.84 -10.05
N PHE A 568 10.17 -34.36 -9.99
CA PHE A 568 10.55 -33.19 -9.18
C PHE A 568 10.60 -31.92 -10.02
N TYR A 569 10.29 -30.80 -9.41
CA TYR A 569 10.49 -29.49 -10.00
C TYR A 569 10.95 -28.49 -8.95
N LEU A 570 11.76 -27.53 -9.38
CA LEU A 570 12.25 -26.40 -8.61
C LEU A 570 11.80 -25.10 -9.30
N ASP A 571 10.99 -24.31 -8.63
CA ASP A 571 10.64 -22.96 -9.05
C ASP A 571 11.42 -21.96 -8.22
N PHE A 572 11.96 -20.91 -8.85
CA PHE A 572 12.50 -19.77 -8.14
C PHE A 572 12.32 -18.47 -8.91
N SER A 573 12.22 -17.37 -8.18
CA SER A 573 12.02 -16.02 -8.71
C SER A 573 13.07 -15.09 -8.15
N LEU A 574 13.81 -14.41 -9.04
CA LEU A 574 14.71 -13.31 -8.70
C LEU A 574 14.06 -12.00 -9.09
N LEU A 575 13.97 -11.08 -8.14
CA LEU A 575 13.51 -9.72 -8.36
C LEU A 575 14.72 -8.78 -8.36
N PHE A 576 14.74 -7.81 -9.29
CA PHE A 576 15.81 -6.82 -9.37
C PHE A 576 15.23 -5.39 -9.50
N LYS A 577 15.91 -4.43 -8.89
CA LYS A 577 15.60 -3.00 -8.92
C LYS A 577 16.90 -2.21 -9.01
N PHE A 578 16.99 -1.24 -9.95
CA PHE A 578 18.20 -0.45 -10.16
C PHE A 578 17.92 1.01 -10.44
N GLY A 579 18.90 1.87 -10.15
CA GLY A 579 18.93 3.28 -10.52
C GLY A 579 18.13 4.21 -9.62
N HIS A 580 17.81 3.80 -8.39
CA HIS A 580 17.09 4.61 -7.42
C HIS A 580 17.91 4.88 -6.16
N TYR A 581 17.43 5.82 -5.37
CA TYR A 581 18.07 6.27 -4.14
C TYR A 581 17.06 6.24 -2.99
N PHE A 582 17.57 6.05 -1.79
CA PHE A 582 16.80 6.20 -0.57
C PHE A 582 17.61 6.93 0.50
N LYS A 583 16.92 7.52 1.47
CA LYS A 583 17.55 8.16 2.62
C LYS A 583 17.63 7.14 3.76
N LYS A 584 18.84 6.86 4.24
CA LYS A 584 19.06 6.05 5.45
C LYS A 584 18.81 6.90 6.71
N LYS A 585 18.39 6.25 7.79
CA LYS A 585 18.40 6.84 9.11
C LYS A 585 19.83 6.86 9.65
N SER A 586 20.12 7.81 10.53
CA SER A 586 21.36 7.88 11.30
C SER A 586 21.07 8.52 12.65
N ILE A 587 22.09 8.66 13.51
CA ILE A 587 21.95 9.26 14.84
C ILE A 587 21.48 10.71 14.73
N VAL A 588 20.57 11.09 15.62
CA VAL A 588 20.11 12.47 15.86
C VAL A 588 20.33 12.76 17.34
N TYR A 589 21.27 13.63 17.66
CA TYR A 589 21.68 13.84 19.06
C TYR A 589 20.59 14.49 19.90
N GLY A 590 19.79 15.40 19.34
CA GLY A 590 18.60 15.91 20.01
C GLY A 590 17.62 14.79 20.40
N SER A 591 17.32 13.88 19.48
CA SER A 591 16.45 12.74 19.77
C SER A 591 17.06 11.77 20.81
N LEU A 592 18.38 11.58 20.76
CA LEU A 592 19.08 10.75 21.76
C LEU A 592 18.93 11.32 23.17
N PHE A 593 19.14 12.62 23.35
CA PHE A 593 19.12 13.27 24.67
C PHE A 593 17.69 13.47 25.17
N ASP A 594 16.80 13.97 24.30
CA ASP A 594 15.46 14.37 24.70
C ASP A 594 14.47 13.21 24.70
N SER A 595 14.66 12.21 23.83
CA SER A 595 13.68 11.14 23.58
C SER A 595 14.23 9.72 23.77
N TRP A 596 15.49 9.56 24.13
CA TRP A 596 16.21 8.27 24.24
C TRP A 596 16.23 7.49 22.92
N ASP A 597 16.13 8.17 21.81
CA ASP A 597 16.11 7.55 20.48
C ASP A 597 17.55 7.41 19.95
N GLY A 598 18.19 6.29 20.30
CA GLY A 598 19.53 5.95 19.85
C GLY A 598 19.58 5.34 18.46
N HIS A 599 20.76 5.29 17.88
CA HIS A 599 21.04 4.65 16.61
C HIS A 599 22.39 3.93 16.63
N ALA A 600 22.55 2.83 15.90
CA ALA A 600 23.80 2.06 15.85
C ALA A 600 24.99 2.87 15.31
N ASP A 601 24.75 3.89 14.52
CA ASP A 601 25.80 4.80 14.02
C ASP A 601 26.49 5.60 15.14
N PHE A 602 25.91 5.67 16.36
CA PHE A 602 26.58 6.27 17.50
C PHE A 602 27.96 5.64 17.77
N ALA A 603 28.10 4.33 17.57
CA ALA A 603 29.37 3.63 17.72
C ALA A 603 30.43 4.05 16.68
N LYS A 604 29.98 4.58 15.52
CA LYS A 604 30.84 5.02 14.42
C LYS A 604 31.13 6.54 14.45
N ARG A 605 30.65 7.25 15.48
CA ARG A 605 30.80 8.70 15.52
C ARG A 605 32.28 9.12 15.55
N TRP A 606 32.56 10.28 15.00
CA TRP A 606 33.86 10.93 15.13
C TRP A 606 34.21 11.15 16.62
N GLN A 607 35.40 10.80 17.06
CA GLN A 607 35.87 10.91 18.45
C GLN A 607 37.20 11.68 18.57
N GLN A 608 38.04 11.63 17.53
CA GLN A 608 39.36 12.27 17.51
C GLN A 608 39.78 12.67 16.10
N PRO A 609 40.72 13.65 15.96
CA PRO A 609 41.29 14.02 14.67
C PRO A 609 41.82 12.81 13.90
N GLY A 610 41.47 12.76 12.60
CA GLY A 610 41.73 11.62 11.72
C GLY A 610 40.50 10.72 11.46
N ASP A 611 39.52 10.71 12.37
CA ASP A 611 38.30 9.91 12.21
C ASP A 611 37.44 10.41 11.02
N GLU A 612 37.54 11.69 10.65
CA GLU A 612 36.82 12.27 9.50
C GLU A 612 37.16 11.59 8.16
N LEU A 613 38.28 10.86 8.10
CA LEU A 613 38.70 10.08 6.93
C LEU A 613 37.99 8.73 6.81
N VAL A 614 37.46 8.22 7.92
CA VAL A 614 36.88 6.86 8.00
C VAL A 614 35.39 6.85 8.40
N THR A 615 34.89 7.95 8.97
CA THR A 615 33.47 8.07 9.31
C THR A 615 32.83 9.34 8.72
N THR A 616 31.52 9.27 8.48
CA THR A 616 30.68 10.43 8.13
C THR A 616 29.73 10.81 9.27
N VAL A 617 29.82 10.12 10.40
CA VAL A 617 28.94 10.33 11.57
C VAL A 617 29.59 11.40 12.46
N PRO A 618 28.92 12.54 12.72
CA PRO A 618 29.52 13.64 13.45
C PRO A 618 29.80 13.31 14.92
N ALA A 619 30.67 14.09 15.54
CA ALA A 619 30.92 14.05 16.97
C ALA A 619 29.65 14.32 17.77
N MET A 620 29.56 13.71 18.96
CA MET A 620 28.51 14.03 19.93
C MET A 620 28.74 15.44 20.50
N GLN A 621 27.70 16.24 20.51
CA GLN A 621 27.70 17.58 21.10
C GLN A 621 26.57 17.70 22.11
N TYR A 622 26.88 18.24 23.29
CA TYR A 622 25.89 18.54 24.34
C TYR A 622 26.18 19.96 24.91
N PRO A 623 25.15 20.82 25.02
CA PRO A 623 23.81 20.65 24.49
C PRO A 623 23.81 20.53 22.98
N ASN A 624 22.77 19.87 22.41
CA ASN A 624 22.68 19.71 20.97
C ASN A 624 22.30 21.02 20.27
N ASP A 625 22.76 21.18 19.03
CA ASP A 625 22.26 22.15 18.08
C ASP A 625 21.27 21.45 17.10
N SER A 626 20.00 21.83 17.17
CA SER A 626 18.96 21.22 16.35
C SER A 626 19.17 21.48 14.84
N ASN A 627 19.73 22.61 14.44
CA ASN A 627 20.04 22.90 13.05
C ASN A 627 21.22 22.07 12.55
N ARG A 628 22.22 21.80 13.41
CA ARG A 628 23.32 20.88 13.11
C ARG A 628 22.82 19.47 12.87
N ASP A 629 21.95 18.99 13.75
CA ASP A 629 21.32 17.68 13.60
C ASP A 629 20.46 17.60 12.33
N LEU A 630 19.65 18.63 12.05
CA LEU A 630 18.82 18.72 10.86
C LEU A 630 19.68 18.72 9.58
N PHE A 631 20.75 19.50 9.54
CA PHE A 631 21.68 19.52 8.42
C PHE A 631 22.29 18.15 8.18
N TYR A 632 22.84 17.49 9.23
CA TYR A 632 23.44 16.17 9.10
C TYR A 632 22.42 15.11 8.66
N GLN A 633 21.27 15.08 9.30
CA GLN A 633 20.21 14.10 9.00
C GLN A 633 19.78 14.15 7.53
N HIS A 634 19.81 15.32 6.92
CA HIS A 634 19.39 15.54 5.54
C HIS A 634 20.56 15.79 4.58
N SER A 635 21.79 15.55 5.01
CA SER A 635 22.99 15.70 4.16
C SER A 635 23.13 14.55 3.17
N SER A 636 23.96 14.76 2.14
CA SER A 636 24.26 13.77 1.11
C SER A 636 24.92 12.49 1.65
N ASN A 637 25.50 12.54 2.85
CA ASN A 637 26.07 11.37 3.52
C ASN A 637 25.01 10.30 3.86
N ASN A 638 23.75 10.70 3.99
CA ASN A 638 22.63 9.82 4.33
C ASN A 638 21.79 9.42 3.11
N ILE A 639 22.21 9.76 1.90
CA ILE A 639 21.56 9.31 0.66
C ILE A 639 22.39 8.19 0.04
N VAL A 640 21.79 7.03 -0.10
CA VAL A 640 22.44 5.81 -0.60
C VAL A 640 21.68 5.20 -1.78
N LYS A 641 22.41 4.42 -2.59
CA LYS A 641 21.81 3.72 -3.73
C LYS A 641 20.93 2.57 -3.27
N GLY A 642 19.76 2.44 -3.88
CA GLY A 642 18.78 1.40 -3.59
C GLY A 642 18.86 0.17 -4.49
N ASP A 643 19.89 0.05 -5.33
CA ASP A 643 20.04 -1.08 -6.26
C ASP A 643 20.10 -2.40 -5.51
N LEU A 644 19.31 -3.39 -5.95
CA LEU A 644 19.22 -4.69 -5.29
C LEU A 644 18.85 -5.82 -6.24
N ILE A 645 19.20 -7.04 -5.84
CA ILE A 645 18.68 -8.31 -6.37
C ILE A 645 18.24 -9.17 -5.19
N ARG A 646 17.00 -9.69 -5.25
CA ARG A 646 16.37 -10.47 -4.20
C ARG A 646 15.87 -11.81 -4.71
N VAL A 647 16.04 -12.87 -3.94
CA VAL A 647 15.29 -14.11 -4.11
C VAL A 647 13.91 -13.90 -3.48
N GLN A 648 12.88 -13.78 -4.34
CA GLN A 648 11.52 -13.53 -3.88
C GLN A 648 10.86 -14.80 -3.35
N ASN A 649 11.00 -15.90 -4.11
CA ASN A 649 10.49 -17.20 -3.69
C ASN A 649 11.37 -18.34 -4.22
N ILE A 650 11.31 -19.45 -3.50
CA ILE A 650 11.84 -20.76 -3.92
C ILE A 650 10.78 -21.79 -3.57
N ARG A 651 10.48 -22.74 -4.47
CA ARG A 651 9.57 -23.85 -4.23
C ARG A 651 10.11 -25.13 -4.85
N LEU A 652 10.24 -26.16 -4.03
CA LEU A 652 10.52 -27.54 -4.46
C LEU A 652 9.23 -28.33 -4.45
N GLY A 653 8.90 -28.98 -5.57
CA GLY A 653 7.68 -29.74 -5.70
C GLY A 653 7.89 -31.14 -6.25
N TYR A 654 6.95 -32.01 -5.95
CA TYR A 654 6.88 -33.38 -6.40
C TYR A 654 5.53 -33.66 -7.04
N SER A 655 5.49 -34.06 -8.31
CA SER A 655 4.29 -34.41 -9.04
C SER A 655 4.07 -35.93 -9.03
N PHE A 656 2.86 -36.36 -8.73
CA PHE A 656 2.50 -37.76 -8.73
C PHE A 656 1.21 -38.02 -9.52
N ALA A 657 1.11 -39.23 -10.06
CA ALA A 657 -0.12 -39.75 -10.62
C ALA A 657 -0.33 -41.15 -10.05
N ILE A 658 -1.54 -41.43 -9.61
CA ILE A 658 -1.88 -42.75 -9.11
C ILE A 658 -2.20 -43.65 -10.32
N SER A 659 -1.45 -44.76 -10.45
CA SER A 659 -1.65 -45.72 -11.53
C SER A 659 -3.09 -46.27 -11.50
N ASN A 660 -3.70 -46.39 -12.67
CA ASN A 660 -5.09 -46.82 -12.85
C ASN A 660 -6.17 -45.89 -12.26
N SER A 661 -5.85 -44.66 -11.91
CA SER A 661 -6.84 -43.65 -11.50
C SER A 661 -6.64 -42.35 -12.31
N LYS A 662 -7.69 -41.52 -12.38
CA LYS A 662 -7.60 -40.16 -12.94
C LYS A 662 -6.93 -39.17 -11.97
N ILE A 663 -6.57 -39.65 -10.79
CA ILE A 663 -6.02 -38.80 -9.74
C ILE A 663 -4.57 -38.44 -10.04
N LYS A 664 -4.33 -37.14 -10.18
CA LYS A 664 -2.99 -36.54 -10.28
C LYS A 664 -2.84 -35.52 -9.18
N GLY A 665 -1.62 -35.36 -8.68
CA GLY A 665 -1.40 -34.39 -7.64
C GLY A 665 0.03 -33.85 -7.62
N GLN A 666 0.19 -32.82 -6.81
CA GLN A 666 1.48 -32.19 -6.52
C GLN A 666 1.58 -31.93 -5.03
N LEU A 667 2.75 -32.19 -4.47
CA LEU A 667 3.12 -31.76 -3.13
C LEU A 667 4.28 -30.78 -3.28
N TYR A 668 4.32 -29.78 -2.43
CA TYR A 668 5.40 -28.79 -2.46
C TYR A 668 5.77 -28.27 -1.08
N ILE A 669 7.02 -27.86 -0.95
CA ILE A 669 7.52 -27.01 0.11
C ILE A 669 8.08 -25.74 -0.54
N GLY A 670 7.78 -24.59 0.03
CA GLY A 670 8.20 -23.29 -0.50
C GLY A 670 8.58 -22.31 0.57
N ALA A 671 9.40 -21.34 0.20
CA ALA A 671 9.76 -20.20 1.01
C ALA A 671 9.55 -18.91 0.22
N ASN A 672 8.90 -17.91 0.83
CA ASN A 672 8.72 -16.57 0.30
C ASN A 672 9.55 -15.57 1.11
N ASN A 673 9.92 -14.44 0.50
CA ASN A 673 10.79 -13.42 1.08
C ASN A 673 12.12 -14.01 1.58
N VAL A 674 12.76 -14.82 0.72
CA VAL A 674 13.99 -15.56 1.07
C VAL A 674 15.10 -14.60 1.48
N GLY A 675 15.29 -13.49 0.75
CA GLY A 675 16.22 -12.44 1.10
C GLY A 675 17.00 -11.84 -0.07
N LEU A 676 17.82 -10.84 0.24
CA LEU A 676 18.72 -10.19 -0.71
C LEU A 676 19.91 -11.08 -0.99
N ILE A 677 20.28 -11.22 -2.28
CA ILE A 677 21.53 -11.83 -2.69
C ILE A 677 22.58 -10.79 -3.12
N TRP A 678 22.14 -9.60 -3.48
CA TRP A 678 23.01 -8.48 -3.80
C TRP A 678 22.34 -7.14 -3.54
N ARG A 679 23.14 -6.14 -3.13
CA ARG A 679 22.77 -4.74 -2.98
C ARG A 679 23.97 -3.85 -3.26
N LYS A 680 23.72 -2.61 -3.72
CA LYS A 680 24.77 -1.64 -4.04
C LYS A 680 25.26 -0.88 -2.81
N ASN A 681 24.40 -0.72 -1.78
CA ASN A 681 24.80 -0.01 -0.58
C ASN A 681 25.66 -0.90 0.33
N ASN A 682 26.68 -0.27 0.96
CA ASN A 682 27.59 -0.92 1.91
C ASN A 682 27.08 -0.84 3.37
N GLU A 683 25.90 -0.27 3.58
CA GLU A 683 25.30 -0.03 4.90
C GLU A 683 24.59 -1.24 5.50
N ASN A 684 24.58 -2.34 4.77
CA ASN A 684 23.82 -3.55 5.13
C ASN A 684 22.29 -3.33 5.25
N LEU A 685 21.77 -2.25 4.67
CA LEU A 685 20.35 -1.95 4.66
C LEU A 685 19.62 -2.59 3.48
N ASP A 686 18.40 -3.04 3.73
CA ASP A 686 17.49 -3.45 2.69
C ASP A 686 16.71 -2.22 2.18
N PRO A 687 16.87 -1.81 0.91
CA PRO A 687 16.19 -0.61 0.40
C PRO A 687 14.66 -0.68 0.44
N ASP A 688 14.07 -1.89 0.39
CA ASP A 688 12.63 -2.09 0.44
C ASP A 688 12.08 -2.09 1.89
N TYR A 689 12.93 -2.37 2.88
CA TYR A 689 12.56 -2.53 4.29
C TYR A 689 13.55 -1.80 5.19
N LEU A 690 13.32 -0.50 5.36
CA LEU A 690 14.26 0.36 6.10
C LEU A 690 14.20 0.16 7.62
N ASP A 691 13.07 -0.34 8.14
CA ASP A 691 12.88 -0.55 9.59
C ASP A 691 12.97 -2.04 9.94
N LEU A 692 12.04 -2.85 9.48
CA LEU A 692 12.00 -4.29 9.72
C LEU A 692 11.86 -5.04 8.41
N PRO A 693 12.68 -6.08 8.16
CA PRO A 693 12.52 -6.91 6.97
C PRO A 693 11.17 -7.63 6.97
N ALA A 694 10.62 -7.88 5.78
CA ALA A 694 9.45 -8.73 5.67
C ALA A 694 9.74 -10.13 6.23
N PRO A 695 8.80 -10.74 6.97
CA PRO A 695 8.99 -12.08 7.50
C PRO A 695 9.18 -13.10 6.38
N ARG A 696 10.06 -14.06 6.61
CA ARG A 696 10.20 -15.24 5.74
C ARG A 696 9.02 -16.16 6.01
N VAL A 697 8.33 -16.57 4.96
CA VAL A 697 7.18 -17.47 5.06
C VAL A 697 7.57 -18.82 4.46
N ILE A 698 7.53 -19.87 5.26
CA ILE A 698 7.70 -21.26 4.81
C ILE A 698 6.31 -21.88 4.69
N SER A 699 6.02 -22.51 3.58
CA SER A 699 4.75 -23.16 3.31
C SER A 699 4.94 -24.58 2.82
N VAL A 700 4.07 -25.48 3.25
CA VAL A 700 3.92 -26.84 2.73
C VAL A 700 2.51 -26.97 2.20
N GLY A 701 2.34 -27.48 1.00
CA GLY A 701 1.03 -27.60 0.40
C GLY A 701 0.94 -28.72 -0.61
N GLY A 702 -0.28 -29.04 -1.01
CA GLY A 702 -0.58 -30.02 -2.04
C GLY A 702 -1.80 -29.65 -2.84
N ASN A 703 -1.85 -30.14 -4.08
CA ASN A 703 -2.99 -30.05 -4.98
C ASN A 703 -3.32 -31.46 -5.48
N ILE A 704 -4.59 -31.81 -5.50
CA ILE A 704 -5.08 -33.08 -6.01
C ILE A 704 -6.19 -32.79 -7.03
N ASN A 705 -6.04 -33.36 -8.21
CA ASN A 705 -7.01 -33.30 -9.30
C ASN A 705 -7.60 -34.72 -9.48
N PHE A 706 -8.93 -34.79 -9.55
CA PHE A 706 -9.70 -36.05 -9.65
C PHE A 706 -10.20 -36.28 -11.06
#